data_d8830c16d99471ce9df357aaf2ffbd58
#
_entry.id   d8830c16d99471ce9df357aaf2ffbd58
#
_cell.length_a   1.000
_cell.length_b   1.000
_cell.length_c   1.000
_cell.angle_alpha   90.00
_cell.angle_beta   90.00
_cell.angle_gamma   90.00
#
_symmetry.space_group_name_H-M   'P 1'
#
loop_
_entity.id
_entity.type
_entity.pdbx_description
1 polymer ?
#
loop_
_entity_poly.entity_id
_entity_poly.type
_entity_poly.pdbx_seq_one_letter_code
_entity_poly.pdbx_strand_id
1 'polypeptide(L)'
;MLSLQNAGKRFGPRVLFLEANWLIRAREKTALVGANGTGKSTLMKVLAGLESLDYGMMQQTRGMSIGYLPQEGLRLTGRNVFEECLTVFDELRDMEKEIERLAGQLAVLDHAGTEYETAAERFSTLQERFQVLDGYALDAQVGGVLTGLGFSKEDWARQTDEFSGGWQMRIALAKLLLAKPNLLLLDEPTNHLDLETRNWLEDYLKSYPFGYILISHDRYFLDVTIDRTVEIWNKRLNIYQGNYTKYLSQKDERRTQLESAYRNQRIQIEHLEAFINRFRAQATKAKQVQSRIKELEKIERIEIPEEEPIIHFKFPQPPPSGRTVVEAENLSKSYDSKQVLKGVNFTIERGDRVALVGVNGAGKSTLIRLLTGDEAPTSGRVKLGHNVVSEYFAQDQYKVLNGDARMLDDISRAALKVPEQALRSLLGCFLFTGDDVFKPLGVLSGGERNRYALARILVSPSNFLLLDEPTNHLDMRAKDVLLEAIAAFSGTVVFVSHDRYFIDRLATRVLEVEGGTVTSHEGNYADYLRRKEGQAAGAAPLSVANSQSDKKPVILSDRSEATAVEGLASPMSGEPESLSDAAKDRPRRLNPIKQKQMEERCVFLEEETPRIEAAIAHTEEQLGVYVSAPETARLSALADDLRAQLIACTAEWEDLMLQLEA
;
A
#
# COMPACT_ATOMS: atom_id res chain seq x y z
N MET A 1 -19.50 0.47 18.28
CA MET A 1 -19.65 0.62 16.81
C MET A 1 -19.64 2.10 16.48
N LEU A 2 -19.01 2.45 15.37
CA LEU A 2 -18.97 3.82 14.85
C LEU A 2 -19.45 3.77 13.41
N SER A 3 -20.31 4.70 12.98
CA SER A 3 -20.80 4.76 11.61
C SER A 3 -20.69 6.16 11.04
N LEU A 4 -20.25 6.24 9.79
CA LEU A 4 -20.34 7.41 8.94
C LEU A 4 -21.52 7.23 7.99
N GLN A 5 -22.34 8.25 7.85
CA GLN A 5 -23.51 8.26 6.96
C GLN A 5 -23.48 9.49 6.09
N ASN A 6 -23.37 9.25 4.78
CA ASN A 6 -23.30 10.27 3.76
C ASN A 6 -22.30 11.39 4.08
N ALA A 7 -21.15 11.00 4.64
CA ALA A 7 -20.16 11.93 5.15
C ALA A 7 -19.30 12.52 4.03
N GLY A 8 -18.98 13.81 4.16
CA GLY A 8 -18.09 14.49 3.24
C GLY A 8 -17.23 15.55 3.90
N LYS A 9 -16.03 15.73 3.34
CA LYS A 9 -15.04 16.71 3.79
C LYS A 9 -14.34 17.38 2.61
N ARG A 10 -14.16 18.71 2.73
CA ARG A 10 -13.43 19.53 1.75
C ARG A 10 -12.54 20.53 2.46
N PHE A 11 -11.49 20.96 1.81
CA PHE A 11 -10.67 22.11 2.22
C PHE A 11 -10.68 23.14 1.08
N GLY A 12 -11.42 24.22 1.28
CA GLY A 12 -11.67 25.22 0.24
C GLY A 12 -12.28 24.58 -1.02
N PRO A 13 -11.68 24.71 -2.21
CA PRO A 13 -12.17 24.11 -3.44
C PRO A 13 -11.87 22.59 -3.54
N ARG A 14 -10.92 22.09 -2.73
CA ARG A 14 -10.48 20.69 -2.80
C ARG A 14 -11.39 19.79 -1.99
N VAL A 15 -12.11 18.90 -2.70
CA VAL A 15 -12.91 17.86 -2.09
C VAL A 15 -12.03 16.65 -1.80
N LEU A 16 -12.04 16.16 -0.55
CA LEU A 16 -11.30 14.98 -0.14
C LEU A 16 -12.11 13.70 -0.32
N PHE A 17 -13.33 13.69 0.24
CA PHE A 17 -14.26 12.57 0.06
C PHE A 17 -15.71 13.06 0.12
N LEU A 18 -16.58 12.33 -0.57
CA LEU A 18 -18.02 12.58 -0.70
C LEU A 18 -18.79 11.30 -0.41
N GLU A 19 -20.02 11.46 0.10
CA GLU A 19 -20.97 10.36 0.29
C GLU A 19 -20.36 9.12 0.99
N ALA A 20 -19.43 9.38 1.92
CA ALA A 20 -18.75 8.32 2.63
C ALA A 20 -19.71 7.60 3.57
N ASN A 21 -19.97 6.32 3.29
CA ASN A 21 -20.77 5.44 4.12
C ASN A 21 -19.88 4.31 4.63
N TRP A 22 -19.65 4.28 5.94
CA TRP A 22 -18.78 3.27 6.54
C TRP A 22 -19.26 2.89 7.93
N LEU A 23 -19.51 1.60 8.12
CA LEU A 23 -19.83 1.01 9.42
C LEU A 23 -18.60 0.27 9.95
N ILE A 24 -18.02 0.79 11.03
CA ILE A 24 -16.89 0.19 11.75
C ILE A 24 -17.45 -0.66 12.87
N ARG A 25 -17.22 -1.97 12.78
CA ARG A 25 -17.71 -2.96 13.74
C ARG A 25 -16.74 -3.12 14.90
N ALA A 26 -17.22 -3.71 15.99
CA ALA A 26 -16.34 -4.09 17.10
C ALA A 26 -15.33 -5.15 16.65
N ARG A 27 -14.08 -5.04 17.13
CA ARG A 27 -12.96 -5.94 16.82
C ARG A 27 -12.57 -6.03 15.33
N GLU A 28 -13.01 -5.09 14.51
CA GLU A 28 -12.66 -5.03 13.10
C GLU A 28 -11.24 -4.47 12.93
N LYS A 29 -10.40 -5.19 12.18
CA LYS A 29 -9.01 -4.82 11.89
C LYS A 29 -8.93 -4.33 10.45
N THR A 30 -8.84 -3.02 10.26
CA THR A 30 -9.03 -2.39 8.95
C THR A 30 -7.81 -1.56 8.56
N ALA A 31 -7.35 -1.68 7.30
CA ALA A 31 -6.44 -0.69 6.71
C ALA A 31 -7.21 0.39 5.97
N LEU A 32 -6.77 1.63 6.10
CA LEU A 32 -7.21 2.76 5.29
C LEU A 32 -6.13 3.10 4.26
N VAL A 33 -6.41 2.86 2.99
CA VAL A 33 -5.46 3.02 1.89
C VAL A 33 -5.93 4.06 0.87
N GLY A 34 -5.03 4.53 0.02
CA GLY A 34 -5.30 5.52 -1.03
C GLY A 34 -4.05 6.34 -1.35
N ALA A 35 -4.05 7.08 -2.46
CA ALA A 35 -2.95 7.93 -2.86
C ALA A 35 -2.65 9.02 -1.81
N ASN A 36 -1.46 9.63 -1.88
CA ASN A 36 -1.13 10.73 -0.99
C ASN A 36 -2.03 11.94 -1.26
N GLY A 37 -2.48 12.59 -0.18
CA GLY A 37 -3.38 13.74 -0.27
C GLY A 37 -4.84 13.42 -0.58
N THR A 38 -5.28 12.16 -0.58
CA THR A 38 -6.70 11.77 -0.73
C THR A 38 -7.54 11.98 0.53
N GLY A 39 -6.92 12.36 1.65
CA GLY A 39 -7.63 12.64 2.90
C GLY A 39 -7.64 11.52 3.93
N LYS A 40 -6.73 10.53 3.84
CA LYS A 40 -6.62 9.44 4.82
C LYS A 40 -6.48 9.93 6.25
N SER A 41 -5.46 10.74 6.53
CA SER A 41 -5.22 11.31 7.87
C SER A 41 -6.34 12.25 8.32
N THR A 42 -6.98 12.97 7.38
CA THR A 42 -8.14 13.80 7.68
C THR A 42 -9.34 12.96 8.11
N LEU A 43 -9.59 11.83 7.40
CA LEU A 43 -10.65 10.90 7.79
C LEU A 43 -10.37 10.29 9.17
N MET A 44 -9.12 9.95 9.48
CA MET A 44 -8.72 9.49 10.82
C MET A 44 -9.01 10.54 11.90
N LYS A 45 -8.69 11.82 11.64
CA LYS A 45 -8.99 12.94 12.55
C LYS A 45 -10.50 13.14 12.74
N VAL A 46 -11.30 12.98 11.68
CA VAL A 46 -12.76 13.00 11.78
C VAL A 46 -13.26 11.86 12.67
N LEU A 47 -12.77 10.63 12.47
CA LEU A 47 -13.13 9.47 13.30
C LEU A 47 -12.70 9.65 14.77
N ALA A 48 -11.58 10.33 15.00
CA ALA A 48 -11.10 10.70 16.34
C ALA A 48 -11.87 11.85 16.99
N GLY A 49 -12.78 12.52 16.26
CA GLY A 49 -13.50 13.71 16.74
C GLY A 49 -12.67 14.99 16.78
N LEU A 50 -11.47 15.00 16.17
CA LEU A 50 -10.56 16.15 16.11
C LEU A 50 -10.89 17.11 14.96
N GLU A 51 -11.61 16.62 13.96
CA GLU A 51 -12.06 17.38 12.79
C GLU A 51 -13.56 17.19 12.57
N SER A 52 -14.26 18.24 12.14
CA SER A 52 -15.69 18.18 11.80
C SER A 52 -15.91 17.73 10.36
N LEU A 53 -17.04 17.09 10.10
CA LEU A 53 -17.56 16.88 8.74
C LEU A 53 -18.16 18.18 8.19
N ASP A 54 -18.11 18.39 6.87
CA ASP A 54 -18.81 19.50 6.21
C ASP A 54 -20.28 19.13 5.94
N TYR A 55 -20.57 17.84 5.71
CA TYR A 55 -21.94 17.31 5.61
C TYR A 55 -21.97 15.82 5.97
N GLY A 56 -23.18 15.29 6.18
CA GLY A 56 -23.38 13.95 6.71
C GLY A 56 -23.29 13.90 8.22
N MET A 57 -23.25 12.69 8.77
CA MET A 57 -23.17 12.52 10.22
C MET A 57 -22.26 11.35 10.61
N MET A 58 -21.68 11.48 11.78
CA MET A 58 -20.95 10.42 12.47
C MET A 58 -21.73 10.04 13.73
N GLN A 59 -21.99 8.75 13.89
CA GLN A 59 -22.68 8.21 15.06
C GLN A 59 -21.74 7.25 15.80
N GLN A 60 -21.63 7.42 17.11
CA GLN A 60 -20.78 6.63 17.97
C GLN A 60 -21.61 6.03 19.11
N THR A 61 -21.35 4.76 19.46
CA THR A 61 -21.94 4.12 20.63
C THR A 61 -21.46 4.80 21.92
N ARG A 62 -22.38 5.07 22.86
CA ARG A 62 -22.04 5.66 24.16
C ARG A 62 -20.98 4.83 24.89
N GLY A 63 -20.00 5.53 25.50
CA GLY A 63 -18.92 4.89 26.27
C GLY A 63 -17.82 4.23 25.42
N MET A 64 -17.84 4.39 24.10
CA MET A 64 -16.75 3.93 23.24
C MET A 64 -15.55 4.86 23.36
N SER A 65 -14.40 4.33 23.77
CA SER A 65 -13.12 5.05 23.80
C SER A 65 -12.41 4.94 22.44
N ILE A 66 -11.88 6.05 21.95
CA ILE A 66 -11.11 6.12 20.71
C ILE A 66 -9.73 6.67 21.05
N GLY A 67 -8.69 5.95 20.63
CA GLY A 67 -7.30 6.39 20.74
C GLY A 67 -6.74 6.72 19.34
N TYR A 68 -6.07 7.85 19.19
CA TYR A 68 -5.50 8.29 17.92
C TYR A 68 -4.01 8.59 18.05
N LEU A 69 -3.20 7.95 17.22
CA LEU A 69 -1.79 8.26 17.01
C LEU A 69 -1.64 9.08 15.72
N PRO A 70 -1.28 10.37 15.79
CA PRO A 70 -0.99 11.18 14.62
C PRO A 70 0.36 10.80 14.01
N GLN A 71 0.56 11.15 12.74
CA GLN A 71 1.81 10.88 12.03
C GLN A 71 3.00 11.65 12.60
N GLU A 72 2.79 12.90 13.04
CA GLU A 72 3.81 13.80 13.60
C GLU A 72 3.19 14.79 14.59
N GLY A 73 4.05 15.51 15.33
CA GLY A 73 3.63 16.71 16.06
C GLY A 73 3.41 16.52 17.57
N LEU A 74 3.73 15.37 18.13
CA LEU A 74 3.67 15.18 19.58
C LEU A 74 4.98 15.64 20.24
N ARG A 75 4.86 16.46 21.29
CA ARG A 75 5.96 16.83 22.19
C ARG A 75 5.57 16.47 23.62
N LEU A 76 6.31 15.55 24.18
CA LEU A 76 6.17 15.11 25.58
C LEU A 76 7.28 15.77 26.40
N THR A 77 6.95 16.36 27.54
CA THR A 77 7.90 17.10 28.38
C THR A 77 7.59 16.90 29.86
N GLY A 78 8.62 17.01 30.71
CA GLY A 78 8.46 17.19 32.14
C GLY A 78 8.30 15.90 32.97
N ARG A 79 8.41 14.70 32.35
CA ARG A 79 8.37 13.40 33.07
C ARG A 79 9.39 12.45 32.43
N ASN A 80 9.79 11.44 33.20
CA ASN A 80 10.56 10.34 32.60
C ASN A 80 9.62 9.41 31.78
N VAL A 81 10.22 8.55 30.92
CA VAL A 81 9.47 7.69 30.00
C VAL A 81 8.52 6.76 30.72
N PHE A 82 8.94 6.16 31.82
CA PHE A 82 8.12 5.22 32.59
C PHE A 82 6.93 5.92 33.28
N GLU A 83 7.18 7.03 33.95
CA GLU A 83 6.14 7.84 34.58
C GLU A 83 5.15 8.38 33.55
N GLU A 84 5.62 8.81 32.37
CA GLU A 84 4.74 9.27 31.31
C GLU A 84 3.78 8.17 30.82
N CYS A 85 4.25 6.93 30.73
CA CYS A 85 3.41 5.78 30.40
C CYS A 85 2.43 5.42 31.54
N LEU A 86 2.83 5.57 32.78
CA LEU A 86 1.96 5.33 33.95
C LEU A 86 0.79 6.31 34.05
N THR A 87 0.86 7.50 33.42
CA THR A 87 -0.28 8.44 33.41
C THR A 87 -1.55 7.86 32.81
N VAL A 88 -1.45 6.83 31.99
CA VAL A 88 -2.62 6.13 31.43
C VAL A 88 -3.45 5.46 32.53
N PHE A 89 -2.82 5.15 33.65
CA PHE A 89 -3.40 4.44 34.79
C PHE A 89 -3.61 5.36 36.02
N ASP A 90 -3.70 6.68 35.82
CA ASP A 90 -3.85 7.63 36.95
C ASP A 90 -5.05 7.27 37.85
N GLU A 91 -6.20 6.83 37.29
CA GLU A 91 -7.35 6.36 38.08
C GLU A 91 -7.00 5.14 38.97
N LEU A 92 -6.22 4.19 38.45
CA LEU A 92 -5.79 3.01 39.20
C LEU A 92 -4.78 3.38 40.29
N ARG A 93 -3.86 4.28 39.99
CA ARG A 93 -2.88 4.80 40.96
C ARG A 93 -3.56 5.59 42.07
N ASP A 94 -4.61 6.33 41.77
CA ASP A 94 -5.38 7.04 42.78
C ASP A 94 -6.21 6.05 43.66
N MET A 95 -6.70 4.94 43.05
CA MET A 95 -7.28 3.83 43.85
C MET A 95 -6.23 3.19 44.76
N GLU A 96 -5.02 2.94 44.25
CA GLU A 96 -3.92 2.37 45.05
C GLU A 96 -3.59 3.24 46.28
N LYS A 97 -3.41 4.55 46.08
CA LYS A 97 -3.19 5.50 47.18
C LYS A 97 -4.32 5.52 48.17
N GLU A 98 -5.58 5.44 47.69
CA GLU A 98 -6.74 5.40 48.57
C GLU A 98 -6.82 4.08 49.35
N ILE A 99 -6.46 2.95 48.72
CA ILE A 99 -6.32 1.64 49.40
C ILE A 99 -5.26 1.72 50.51
N GLU A 100 -4.07 2.29 50.19
CA GLU A 100 -3.00 2.47 51.20
C GLU A 100 -3.45 3.40 52.34
N ARG A 101 -4.13 4.51 52.02
CA ARG A 101 -4.67 5.43 53.02
C ARG A 101 -5.67 4.75 53.93
N LEU A 102 -6.61 3.97 53.37
CA LEU A 102 -7.60 3.22 54.12
C LEU A 102 -6.97 2.11 54.97
N ALA A 103 -5.96 1.40 54.44
CA ALA A 103 -5.20 0.42 55.21
C ALA A 103 -4.50 1.03 56.41
N GLY A 104 -3.89 2.22 56.26
CA GLY A 104 -3.32 2.99 57.35
C GLY A 104 -4.35 3.45 58.38
N GLN A 105 -5.56 3.84 57.95
CA GLN A 105 -6.66 4.20 58.85
C GLN A 105 -7.17 2.99 59.63
N LEU A 106 -7.40 1.84 58.97
CA LEU A 106 -7.86 0.61 59.61
C LEU A 106 -6.89 0.09 60.68
N ALA A 107 -5.61 0.38 60.57
CA ALA A 107 -4.60 0.00 61.56
C ALA A 107 -4.70 0.81 62.88
N VAL A 108 -5.37 1.97 62.87
CA VAL A 108 -5.45 2.90 63.99
C VAL A 108 -6.87 2.99 64.58
N LEU A 109 -7.91 2.64 63.82
CA LEU A 109 -9.30 2.71 64.22
C LEU A 109 -9.67 1.58 65.19
N ASP A 110 -10.61 1.86 66.11
CA ASP A 110 -11.18 0.85 66.98
C ASP A 110 -12.07 -0.13 66.21
N HIS A 111 -11.74 -1.43 66.26
CA HIS A 111 -12.42 -2.50 65.57
C HIS A 111 -13.93 -2.64 65.90
N ALA A 112 -14.41 -2.09 66.99
CA ALA A 112 -15.84 -2.10 67.40
C ALA A 112 -16.61 -0.85 66.92
N GLY A 113 -15.97 0.10 66.22
CA GLY A 113 -16.56 1.36 65.81
C GLY A 113 -17.18 1.30 64.40
N THR A 114 -18.27 2.04 64.20
CA THR A 114 -18.93 2.19 62.87
C THR A 114 -18.03 2.79 61.80
N GLU A 115 -17.03 3.58 62.21
CA GLU A 115 -16.03 4.15 61.30
C GLU A 115 -15.09 3.07 60.75
N TYR A 116 -14.75 2.07 61.57
CA TYR A 116 -13.97 0.92 61.12
C TYR A 116 -14.73 0.08 60.06
N GLU A 117 -16.03 -0.23 60.34
CA GLU A 117 -16.85 -0.99 59.38
C GLU A 117 -16.96 -0.28 58.05
N THR A 118 -17.25 1.03 58.04
CA THR A 118 -17.36 1.82 56.80
C THR A 118 -16.03 1.88 56.01
N ALA A 119 -14.90 2.04 56.71
CA ALA A 119 -13.58 2.05 56.08
C ALA A 119 -13.20 0.67 55.53
N ALA A 120 -13.55 -0.41 56.24
CA ALA A 120 -13.30 -1.78 55.84
C ALA A 120 -14.11 -2.19 54.59
N GLU A 121 -15.40 -1.84 54.53
CA GLU A 121 -16.23 -2.07 53.34
C GLU A 121 -15.66 -1.33 52.11
N ARG A 122 -15.29 -0.06 52.27
CA ARG A 122 -14.70 0.74 51.21
C ARG A 122 -13.35 0.19 50.77
N PHE A 123 -12.50 -0.23 51.67
CA PHE A 123 -11.21 -0.88 51.39
C PHE A 123 -11.41 -2.16 50.58
N SER A 124 -12.29 -3.06 51.02
CA SER A 124 -12.60 -4.31 50.33
C SER A 124 -13.11 -4.05 48.93
N THR A 125 -14.07 -3.13 48.74
CA THR A 125 -14.63 -2.77 47.45
C THR A 125 -13.58 -2.21 46.49
N LEU A 126 -12.70 -1.32 46.97
CA LEU A 126 -11.62 -0.74 46.15
C LEU A 126 -10.57 -1.79 45.83
N GLN A 127 -10.22 -2.66 46.79
CA GLN A 127 -9.24 -3.73 46.58
C GLN A 127 -9.73 -4.75 45.54
N GLU A 128 -11.00 -5.19 45.63
CA GLU A 128 -11.61 -6.07 44.62
C GLU A 128 -11.60 -5.41 43.23
N ARG A 129 -11.98 -4.12 43.15
CA ARG A 129 -11.97 -3.38 41.90
C ARG A 129 -10.57 -3.22 41.34
N PHE A 130 -9.57 -2.93 42.14
CA PHE A 130 -8.18 -2.81 41.78
C PHE A 130 -7.61 -4.13 41.25
N GLN A 131 -7.97 -5.24 41.89
CA GLN A 131 -7.60 -6.59 41.47
C GLN A 131 -8.24 -6.99 40.12
N VAL A 132 -9.55 -6.71 39.95
CA VAL A 132 -10.27 -6.98 38.67
C VAL A 132 -9.68 -6.21 37.52
N LEU A 133 -9.11 -5.03 37.78
CA LEU A 133 -8.47 -4.17 36.78
C LEU A 133 -6.96 -4.45 36.61
N ASP A 134 -6.44 -5.56 37.13
CA ASP A 134 -5.03 -5.95 37.10
C ASP A 134 -4.06 -4.88 37.64
N GLY A 135 -4.49 -4.11 38.64
CA GLY A 135 -3.73 -3.00 39.20
C GLY A 135 -2.34 -3.38 39.74
N TYR A 136 -2.14 -4.60 40.24
CA TYR A 136 -0.84 -5.09 40.70
C TYR A 136 0.17 -5.40 39.61
N ALA A 137 -0.25 -5.43 38.32
CA ALA A 137 0.60 -5.76 37.20
C ALA A 137 0.99 -4.53 36.36
N LEU A 138 0.68 -3.31 36.80
CA LEU A 138 0.88 -2.08 36.01
C LEU A 138 2.33 -1.89 35.56
N ASP A 139 3.29 -2.04 36.48
CA ASP A 139 4.71 -1.87 36.17
C ASP A 139 5.20 -2.92 35.16
N ALA A 140 4.74 -4.16 35.30
CA ALA A 140 5.07 -5.22 34.36
C ALA A 140 4.46 -4.97 32.97
N GLN A 141 3.23 -4.47 32.91
CA GLN A 141 2.57 -4.11 31.64
C GLN A 141 3.32 -2.97 30.94
N VAL A 142 3.62 -1.89 31.66
CA VAL A 142 4.40 -0.75 31.13
C VAL A 142 5.77 -1.21 30.67
N GLY A 143 6.48 -1.97 31.51
CA GLY A 143 7.80 -2.50 31.17
C GLY A 143 7.79 -3.41 29.95
N GLY A 144 6.76 -4.27 29.82
CA GLY A 144 6.60 -5.14 28.65
C GLY A 144 6.39 -4.37 27.35
N VAL A 145 5.54 -3.34 27.38
CA VAL A 145 5.28 -2.50 26.18
C VAL A 145 6.50 -1.65 25.83
N LEU A 146 7.18 -1.03 26.81
CA LEU A 146 8.37 -0.23 26.58
C LEU A 146 9.51 -1.09 26.00
N THR A 147 9.75 -2.28 26.57
CA THR A 147 10.76 -3.21 26.05
C THR A 147 10.43 -3.63 24.63
N GLY A 148 9.16 -3.96 24.35
CA GLY A 148 8.70 -4.32 23.01
C GLY A 148 8.85 -3.19 21.98
N LEU A 149 8.76 -1.93 22.40
CA LEU A 149 9.01 -0.75 21.58
C LEU A 149 10.48 -0.33 21.50
N GLY A 150 11.39 -1.16 22.04
CA GLY A 150 12.84 -1.00 21.92
C GLY A 150 13.49 -0.10 22.96
N PHE A 151 12.79 0.26 24.05
CA PHE A 151 13.40 1.00 25.16
C PHE A 151 14.19 0.07 26.07
N SER A 152 15.42 0.43 26.38
CA SER A 152 16.22 -0.23 27.41
C SER A 152 15.71 0.15 28.79
N LYS A 153 16.05 -0.64 29.82
CA LYS A 153 15.71 -0.30 31.21
C LYS A 153 16.32 1.03 31.68
N GLU A 154 17.46 1.40 31.11
CA GLU A 154 18.15 2.66 31.38
C GLU A 154 17.37 3.86 30.81
N ASP A 155 16.71 3.69 29.66
CA ASP A 155 15.90 4.72 29.03
C ASP A 155 14.63 5.05 29.82
N TRP A 156 14.13 4.13 30.63
CA TRP A 156 12.88 4.33 31.41
C TRP A 156 12.96 5.50 32.37
N ALA A 157 14.14 5.74 32.97
CA ALA A 157 14.36 6.83 33.92
C ALA A 157 14.72 8.17 33.25
N ARG A 158 14.98 8.17 31.93
CA ARG A 158 15.35 9.38 31.20
C ARG A 158 14.14 10.27 30.92
N GLN A 159 14.38 11.58 30.84
CA GLN A 159 13.35 12.56 30.53
C GLN A 159 12.86 12.42 29.08
N THR A 160 11.55 12.59 28.87
CA THR A 160 10.93 12.46 27.54
C THR A 160 11.45 13.49 26.53
N ASP A 161 11.85 14.67 26.97
CA ASP A 161 12.39 15.75 26.15
C ASP A 161 13.85 15.52 25.67
N GLU A 162 14.57 14.57 26.27
CA GLU A 162 15.88 14.14 25.79
C GLU A 162 15.81 13.27 24.52
N PHE A 163 14.63 12.79 24.18
CA PHE A 163 14.42 11.88 23.07
C PHE A 163 14.08 12.60 21.77
N SER A 164 14.57 12.05 20.65
CA SER A 164 14.19 12.54 19.31
C SER A 164 12.69 12.38 19.04
N GLY A 165 12.16 13.12 18.06
CA GLY A 165 10.73 13.06 17.68
C GLY A 165 10.23 11.64 17.41
N GLY A 166 11.04 10.80 16.75
CA GLY A 166 10.68 9.40 16.51
C GLY A 166 10.56 8.56 17.78
N TRP A 167 11.41 8.79 18.77
CA TRP A 167 11.32 8.14 20.07
C TRP A 167 10.14 8.67 20.90
N GLN A 168 9.84 9.97 20.83
CA GLN A 168 8.63 10.54 21.46
C GLN A 168 7.35 9.94 20.87
N MET A 169 7.33 9.67 19.54
CA MET A 169 6.22 8.95 18.91
C MET A 169 6.08 7.52 19.40
N ARG A 170 7.19 6.81 19.70
CA ARG A 170 7.16 5.48 20.32
C ARG A 170 6.57 5.54 21.75
N ILE A 171 6.90 6.57 22.55
CA ILE A 171 6.29 6.77 23.88
C ILE A 171 4.78 7.00 23.76
N ALA A 172 4.35 7.83 22.80
CA ALA A 172 2.93 8.06 22.56
C ALA A 172 2.21 6.80 22.09
N LEU A 173 2.84 5.99 21.25
CA LEU A 173 2.33 4.67 20.86
C LEU A 173 2.22 3.75 22.08
N ALA A 174 3.24 3.70 22.96
CA ALA A 174 3.20 2.93 24.20
C ALA A 174 1.98 3.29 25.06
N LYS A 175 1.74 4.59 25.26
CA LYS A 175 0.58 5.10 26.02
C LYS A 175 -0.74 4.64 25.41
N LEU A 176 -0.88 4.72 24.08
CA LEU A 176 -2.09 4.27 23.39
C LEU A 176 -2.31 2.75 23.49
N LEU A 177 -1.25 1.96 23.37
CA LEU A 177 -1.34 0.51 23.49
C LEU A 177 -1.70 0.09 24.93
N LEU A 178 -1.17 0.79 25.94
CA LEU A 178 -1.49 0.58 27.35
C LEU A 178 -2.93 0.97 27.69
N ALA A 179 -3.43 2.06 27.10
CA ALA A 179 -4.81 2.53 27.31
C ALA A 179 -5.87 1.57 26.75
N LYS A 180 -5.51 0.70 25.81
CA LYS A 180 -6.39 -0.31 25.19
C LYS A 180 -7.77 0.25 24.78
N PRO A 181 -7.87 1.33 23.98
CA PRO A 181 -9.16 1.89 23.58
C PRO A 181 -10.00 0.91 22.76
N ASN A 182 -11.34 1.10 22.75
CA ASN A 182 -12.25 0.26 21.97
C ASN A 182 -12.04 0.39 20.45
N LEU A 183 -11.50 1.52 19.99
CA LEU A 183 -11.06 1.73 18.63
C LEU A 183 -9.71 2.45 18.63
N LEU A 184 -8.71 1.82 18.07
CA LEU A 184 -7.37 2.37 17.93
C LEU A 184 -7.17 2.88 16.51
N LEU A 185 -6.79 4.13 16.36
CA LEU A 185 -6.51 4.79 15.08
C LEU A 185 -5.02 5.07 15.00
N LEU A 186 -4.33 4.41 14.06
CA LEU A 186 -2.88 4.48 13.90
C LEU A 186 -2.52 5.06 12.52
N ASP A 187 -1.93 6.25 12.51
CA ASP A 187 -1.47 6.91 11.28
C ASP A 187 0.05 6.72 11.14
N GLU A 188 0.48 5.82 10.23
CA GLU A 188 1.86 5.44 9.96
C GLU A 188 2.67 5.02 11.21
N PRO A 189 2.18 4.08 12.04
CA PRO A 189 2.86 3.69 13.29
C PRO A 189 4.19 3.00 13.06
N THR A 190 4.44 2.48 11.87
CA THR A 190 5.68 1.77 11.49
C THR A 190 6.83 2.70 11.15
N ASN A 191 6.56 4.01 10.97
CA ASN A 191 7.60 4.99 10.77
C ASN A 191 8.49 5.05 12.02
N HIS A 192 9.79 5.14 11.84
CA HIS A 192 10.79 5.19 12.92
C HIS A 192 10.94 3.92 13.78
N LEU A 193 10.27 2.81 13.43
CA LEU A 193 10.46 1.51 14.07
C LEU A 193 11.46 0.68 13.29
N ASP A 194 12.39 0.05 13.99
CA ASP A 194 13.25 -0.99 13.42
C ASP A 194 12.49 -2.32 13.23
N LEU A 195 13.12 -3.26 12.56
CA LEU A 195 12.49 -4.53 12.20
C LEU A 195 12.02 -5.33 13.43
N GLU A 196 12.78 -5.33 14.53
CA GLU A 196 12.43 -6.07 15.74
C GLU A 196 11.21 -5.45 16.43
N THR A 197 11.21 -4.13 16.59
CA THR A 197 10.08 -3.39 17.16
C THR A 197 8.82 -3.52 16.30
N ARG A 198 8.96 -3.55 14.95
CA ARG A 198 7.82 -3.82 14.05
C ARG A 198 7.25 -5.21 14.25
N ASN A 199 8.10 -6.23 14.36
CA ASN A 199 7.66 -7.61 14.61
C ASN A 199 6.85 -7.69 15.91
N TRP A 200 7.37 -7.08 16.98
CA TRP A 200 6.66 -7.02 18.25
C TRP A 200 5.30 -6.30 18.11
N LEU A 201 5.27 -5.16 17.40
CA LEU A 201 4.01 -4.42 17.18
C LEU A 201 3.01 -5.24 16.37
N GLU A 202 3.46 -5.99 15.35
CA GLU A 202 2.62 -6.93 14.59
C GLU A 202 1.97 -7.95 15.50
N ASP A 203 2.74 -8.61 16.36
CA ASP A 203 2.23 -9.65 17.26
C ASP A 203 1.31 -9.06 18.33
N TYR A 204 1.61 -7.86 18.82
CA TYR A 204 0.72 -7.13 19.72
C TYR A 204 -0.62 -6.80 19.06
N LEU A 205 -0.63 -6.27 17.83
CA LEU A 205 -1.86 -5.93 17.09
C LEU A 205 -2.66 -7.17 16.68
N LYS A 206 -2.01 -8.30 16.36
CA LYS A 206 -2.71 -9.59 16.16
C LYS A 206 -3.51 -10.01 17.37
N SER A 207 -2.93 -9.84 18.56
CA SER A 207 -3.55 -10.20 19.84
C SER A 207 -4.46 -9.11 20.41
N TYR A 208 -4.53 -7.93 19.79
CA TYR A 208 -5.31 -6.79 20.29
C TYR A 208 -6.81 -7.14 20.39
N PRO A 209 -7.45 -6.98 21.57
CA PRO A 209 -8.80 -7.49 21.81
C PRO A 209 -9.91 -6.67 21.14
N PHE A 210 -9.60 -5.44 20.72
CA PHE A 210 -10.56 -4.51 20.14
C PHE A 210 -10.27 -4.24 18.65
N GLY A 211 -11.04 -3.33 18.04
CA GLY A 211 -10.84 -2.92 16.65
C GLY A 211 -9.76 -1.87 16.50
N TYR A 212 -9.17 -1.82 15.31
CA TYR A 212 -8.28 -0.73 14.92
C TYR A 212 -8.39 -0.37 13.45
N ILE A 213 -8.03 0.88 13.15
CA ILE A 213 -7.85 1.36 11.78
C ILE A 213 -6.40 1.79 11.63
N LEU A 214 -5.77 1.30 10.58
CA LEU A 214 -4.34 1.45 10.33
C LEU A 214 -4.11 2.11 8.98
N ILE A 215 -3.31 3.18 8.94
CA ILE A 215 -2.68 3.68 7.73
C ILE A 215 -1.22 3.24 7.79
N SER A 216 -0.74 2.55 6.78
CA SER A 216 0.67 2.21 6.64
C SER A 216 1.08 2.06 5.18
N HIS A 217 2.34 2.36 4.91
CA HIS A 217 2.99 2.13 3.62
C HIS A 217 3.86 0.86 3.63
N ASP A 218 3.70 0.00 4.64
CA ASP A 218 4.35 -1.31 4.75
C ASP A 218 3.37 -2.41 4.35
N ARG A 219 3.58 -3.02 3.18
CA ARG A 219 2.70 -4.07 2.63
C ARG A 219 2.66 -5.31 3.49
N TYR A 220 3.82 -5.75 3.96
CA TYR A 220 3.91 -6.95 4.80
C TYR A 220 3.16 -6.75 6.11
N PHE A 221 3.37 -5.59 6.75
CA PHE A 221 2.67 -5.22 7.98
C PHE A 221 1.15 -5.22 7.80
N LEU A 222 0.65 -4.64 6.70
CA LEU A 222 -0.78 -4.68 6.38
C LEU A 222 -1.28 -6.10 6.15
N ASP A 223 -0.56 -6.93 5.37
CA ASP A 223 -0.99 -8.30 5.07
C ASP A 223 -1.18 -9.17 6.31
N VAL A 224 -0.35 -8.95 7.32
CA VAL A 224 -0.31 -9.78 8.53
C VAL A 224 -1.29 -9.29 9.60
N THR A 225 -1.63 -7.98 9.59
CA THR A 225 -2.36 -7.36 10.70
C THR A 225 -3.82 -7.08 10.40
N ILE A 226 -4.25 -7.02 9.15
CA ILE A 226 -5.62 -6.60 8.80
C ILE A 226 -6.47 -7.73 8.21
N ASP A 227 -7.78 -7.60 8.40
CA ASP A 227 -8.80 -8.48 7.83
C ASP A 227 -9.65 -7.77 6.77
N ARG A 228 -9.53 -6.45 6.65
CA ARG A 228 -10.33 -5.61 5.78
C ARG A 228 -9.54 -4.40 5.28
N THR A 229 -9.80 -3.97 4.05
CA THR A 229 -9.19 -2.77 3.46
C THR A 229 -10.29 -1.80 3.03
N VAL A 230 -10.14 -0.53 3.40
CA VAL A 230 -10.98 0.58 2.95
C VAL A 230 -10.12 1.52 2.12
N GLU A 231 -10.48 1.70 0.86
CA GLU A 231 -9.76 2.56 -0.07
C GLU A 231 -10.50 3.87 -0.28
N ILE A 232 -9.77 4.98 -0.15
CA ILE A 232 -10.24 6.28 -0.66
C ILE A 232 -9.79 6.39 -2.11
N TRP A 233 -10.75 6.18 -3.02
CA TRP A 233 -10.52 6.28 -4.46
C TRP A 233 -11.64 7.08 -5.11
N ASN A 234 -11.28 7.99 -6.02
CA ASN A 234 -12.21 8.91 -6.66
C ASN A 234 -13.16 9.61 -5.69
N LYS A 235 -12.62 10.12 -4.56
CA LYS A 235 -13.38 10.81 -3.50
C LYS A 235 -14.46 9.96 -2.81
N ARG A 236 -14.49 8.65 -3.04
CA ARG A 236 -15.42 7.69 -2.43
C ARG A 236 -14.67 6.65 -1.61
N LEU A 237 -15.38 6.04 -0.65
CA LEU A 237 -14.85 4.92 0.12
C LEU A 237 -15.26 3.60 -0.55
N ASN A 238 -14.26 2.79 -0.91
CA ASN A 238 -14.46 1.43 -1.39
C ASN A 238 -13.99 0.44 -0.33
N ILE A 239 -14.81 -0.54 -0.03
CA ILE A 239 -14.57 -1.50 1.03
C ILE A 239 -14.29 -2.87 0.43
N TYR A 240 -13.15 -3.46 0.78
CA TYR A 240 -12.69 -4.77 0.34
C TYR A 240 -12.50 -5.71 1.52
N GLN A 241 -12.86 -6.97 1.35
CA GLN A 241 -12.70 -8.00 2.39
C GLN A 241 -11.39 -8.77 2.19
N GLY A 242 -10.65 -8.96 3.28
CA GLY A 242 -9.40 -9.67 3.27
C GLY A 242 -8.18 -8.78 3.52
N ASN A 243 -7.00 -9.39 3.50
CA ASN A 243 -5.72 -8.72 3.68
C ASN A 243 -5.34 -7.83 2.48
N TYR A 244 -4.20 -7.16 2.56
CA TYR A 244 -3.76 -6.22 1.53
C TYR A 244 -3.52 -6.90 0.15
N THR A 245 -2.98 -8.10 0.14
CA THR A 245 -2.77 -8.88 -1.10
C THR A 245 -4.10 -9.20 -1.79
N LYS A 246 -5.12 -9.64 -1.03
CA LYS A 246 -6.47 -9.87 -1.57
C LYS A 246 -7.12 -8.60 -2.08
N TYR A 247 -6.92 -7.46 -1.38
CA TYR A 247 -7.39 -6.17 -1.85
C TYR A 247 -6.81 -5.83 -3.24
N LEU A 248 -5.50 -6.02 -3.45
CA LEU A 248 -4.86 -5.75 -4.75
C LEU A 248 -5.49 -6.58 -5.88
N SER A 249 -5.72 -7.87 -5.65
CA SER A 249 -6.38 -8.75 -6.63
C SER A 249 -7.82 -8.29 -6.94
N GLN A 250 -8.63 -8.01 -5.89
CA GLN A 250 -10.01 -7.54 -6.06
C GLN A 250 -10.07 -6.16 -6.75
N LYS A 251 -9.10 -5.28 -6.47
CA LYS A 251 -9.00 -3.98 -7.12
C LYS A 251 -8.72 -4.14 -8.61
N ASP A 252 -7.79 -5.02 -9.00
CA ASP A 252 -7.44 -5.29 -10.39
C ASP A 252 -8.61 -5.91 -11.19
N GLU A 253 -9.30 -6.89 -10.59
CA GLU A 253 -10.52 -7.47 -11.14
C GLU A 253 -11.62 -6.41 -11.35
N ARG A 254 -11.88 -5.57 -10.33
CA ARG A 254 -12.87 -4.49 -10.41
C ARG A 254 -12.50 -3.45 -11.47
N ARG A 255 -11.22 -3.14 -11.61
CA ARG A 255 -10.72 -2.24 -12.64
C ARG A 255 -10.98 -2.80 -14.04
N THR A 256 -10.63 -4.07 -14.28
CA THR A 256 -10.88 -4.74 -15.55
C THR A 256 -12.38 -4.76 -15.91
N GLN A 257 -13.24 -5.00 -14.91
CA GLN A 257 -14.69 -4.91 -15.08
C GLN A 257 -15.15 -3.50 -15.44
N LEU A 258 -14.63 -2.48 -14.73
CA LEU A 258 -14.97 -1.08 -14.98
C LEU A 258 -14.51 -0.60 -16.36
N GLU A 259 -13.30 -0.97 -16.79
CA GLU A 259 -12.77 -0.67 -18.13
C GLU A 259 -13.63 -1.34 -19.23
N SER A 260 -14.05 -2.58 -19.00
CA SER A 260 -14.93 -3.30 -19.93
C SER A 260 -16.32 -2.66 -20.00
N ALA A 261 -16.91 -2.30 -18.86
CA ALA A 261 -18.20 -1.60 -18.79
C ALA A 261 -18.13 -0.22 -19.47
N TYR A 262 -17.05 0.54 -19.24
CA TYR A 262 -16.84 1.83 -19.92
C TYR A 262 -16.72 1.68 -21.44
N ARG A 263 -15.97 0.68 -21.91
CA ARG A 263 -15.82 0.40 -23.35
C ARG A 263 -17.18 0.06 -23.97
N ASN A 264 -17.95 -0.80 -23.33
CA ASN A 264 -19.28 -1.19 -23.80
C ASN A 264 -20.24 0.01 -23.80
N GLN A 265 -20.26 0.81 -22.72
CA GLN A 265 -21.06 2.02 -22.65
C GLN A 265 -20.67 3.03 -23.73
N ARG A 266 -19.37 3.20 -24.00
CA ARG A 266 -18.90 4.10 -25.05
C ARG A 266 -19.38 3.67 -26.43
N ILE A 267 -19.30 2.37 -26.75
CA ILE A 267 -19.83 1.82 -28.00
C ILE A 267 -21.35 2.09 -28.09
N GLN A 268 -22.10 1.86 -27.02
CA GLN A 268 -23.53 2.14 -26.98
C GLN A 268 -23.85 3.63 -27.21
N ILE A 269 -23.12 4.53 -26.58
CA ILE A 269 -23.26 5.98 -26.75
C ILE A 269 -22.94 6.37 -28.21
N GLU A 270 -21.84 5.87 -28.78
CA GLU A 270 -21.45 6.13 -30.17
C GLU A 270 -22.53 5.66 -31.17
N HIS A 271 -23.13 4.49 -30.92
CA HIS A 271 -24.27 4.00 -31.72
C HIS A 271 -25.51 4.90 -31.61
N LEU A 272 -25.88 5.31 -30.41
CA LEU A 272 -27.02 6.22 -30.18
C LEU A 272 -26.78 7.59 -30.84
N GLU A 273 -25.60 8.15 -30.69
CA GLU A 273 -25.23 9.43 -31.29
C GLU A 273 -25.20 9.36 -32.82
N ALA A 274 -24.66 8.29 -33.41
CA ALA A 274 -24.65 8.05 -34.85
C ALA A 274 -26.08 7.98 -35.40
N PHE A 275 -26.98 7.22 -34.74
CA PHE A 275 -28.38 7.15 -35.10
C PHE A 275 -29.07 8.51 -35.02
N ILE A 276 -28.94 9.23 -33.91
CA ILE A 276 -29.54 10.56 -33.72
C ILE A 276 -29.05 11.53 -34.81
N ASN A 277 -27.75 11.58 -35.08
CA ASN A 277 -27.19 12.50 -36.07
C ASN A 277 -27.66 12.19 -37.48
N ARG A 278 -27.77 10.89 -37.82
CA ARG A 278 -28.19 10.44 -39.15
C ARG A 278 -29.66 10.76 -39.45
N PHE A 279 -30.55 10.52 -38.46
CA PHE A 279 -32.00 10.62 -38.67
C PHE A 279 -32.63 11.93 -38.14
N ARG A 280 -31.81 12.84 -37.59
CA ARG A 280 -32.27 14.09 -36.96
C ARG A 280 -33.13 14.97 -37.90
N ALA A 281 -32.83 14.97 -39.20
CA ALA A 281 -33.54 15.79 -40.20
C ALA A 281 -34.78 15.11 -40.82
N GLN A 282 -35.03 13.83 -40.54
CA GLN A 282 -36.15 13.07 -41.14
C GLN A 282 -37.41 13.18 -40.30
N ALA A 283 -38.44 13.83 -40.83
CA ALA A 283 -39.71 14.02 -40.13
C ALA A 283 -40.43 12.70 -39.78
N THR A 284 -40.32 11.66 -40.62
CA THR A 284 -40.89 10.32 -40.38
C THR A 284 -40.25 9.57 -39.21
N LYS A 285 -39.00 9.85 -38.87
CA LYS A 285 -38.25 9.22 -37.78
C LYS A 285 -38.20 10.09 -36.51
N ALA A 286 -38.82 11.26 -36.47
CA ALA A 286 -38.73 12.23 -35.38
C ALA A 286 -39.08 11.63 -34.00
N LYS A 287 -40.08 10.75 -33.90
CA LYS A 287 -40.49 10.09 -32.66
C LYS A 287 -39.43 9.12 -32.14
N GLN A 288 -38.77 8.35 -33.05
CA GLN A 288 -37.71 7.42 -32.72
C GLN A 288 -36.43 8.18 -32.27
N VAL A 289 -36.06 9.24 -32.98
CA VAL A 289 -34.93 10.11 -32.61
C VAL A 289 -35.13 10.72 -31.22
N GLN A 290 -36.35 11.20 -30.91
CA GLN A 290 -36.65 11.74 -29.58
C GLN A 290 -36.53 10.65 -28.47
N SER A 291 -36.96 9.42 -28.76
CA SER A 291 -36.81 8.29 -27.83
C SER A 291 -35.33 8.01 -27.55
N ARG A 292 -34.49 7.96 -28.59
CA ARG A 292 -33.02 7.72 -28.45
C ARG A 292 -32.29 8.88 -27.76
N ILE A 293 -32.73 10.13 -27.95
CA ILE A 293 -32.21 11.28 -27.20
C ILE A 293 -32.52 11.12 -25.71
N LYS A 294 -33.76 10.75 -25.35
CA LYS A 294 -34.12 10.52 -23.96
C LYS A 294 -33.37 9.34 -23.32
N GLU A 295 -33.05 8.31 -24.11
CA GLU A 295 -32.23 7.18 -23.67
C GLU A 295 -30.80 7.63 -23.42
N LEU A 296 -30.20 8.40 -24.34
CA LEU A 296 -28.84 8.98 -24.18
C LEU A 296 -28.77 9.89 -22.96
N GLU A 297 -29.78 10.72 -22.70
CA GLU A 297 -29.86 11.61 -21.53
C GLU A 297 -29.96 10.85 -20.19
N LYS A 298 -30.52 9.62 -20.19
CA LYS A 298 -30.62 8.77 -19.01
C LYS A 298 -29.36 7.99 -18.68
N ILE A 299 -28.41 7.88 -19.62
CA ILE A 299 -27.16 7.15 -19.41
C ILE A 299 -26.28 7.96 -18.47
N GLU A 300 -26.09 7.46 -17.26
CA GLU A 300 -25.05 7.95 -16.35
C GLU A 300 -23.69 7.54 -16.90
N ARG A 301 -22.90 8.52 -17.33
CA ARG A 301 -21.58 8.25 -17.89
C ARG A 301 -20.65 7.68 -16.84
N ILE A 302 -20.07 6.52 -17.14
CA ILE A 302 -19.02 5.94 -16.31
C ILE A 302 -17.77 6.79 -16.49
N GLU A 303 -17.32 7.43 -15.41
CA GLU A 303 -16.04 8.14 -15.37
C GLU A 303 -14.96 7.16 -14.89
N ILE A 304 -14.02 6.84 -15.75
CA ILE A 304 -12.78 6.19 -15.32
C ILE A 304 -11.87 7.31 -14.85
N PRO A 305 -11.51 7.36 -13.55
CA PRO A 305 -10.52 8.32 -13.08
C PRO A 305 -9.21 8.10 -13.84
N GLU A 306 -8.63 9.18 -14.32
CA GLU A 306 -7.29 9.14 -14.88
C GLU A 306 -6.33 8.60 -13.82
N GLU A 307 -5.91 7.36 -13.96
CA GLU A 307 -4.77 6.88 -13.20
C GLU A 307 -3.52 7.54 -13.79
N GLU A 308 -2.70 8.07 -12.90
CA GLU A 308 -1.38 8.50 -13.31
C GLU A 308 -0.68 7.33 -14.02
N PRO A 309 -0.25 7.50 -15.26
CA PRO A 309 0.35 6.41 -16.04
C PRO A 309 1.55 5.83 -15.26
N ILE A 310 1.65 4.52 -15.22
CA ILE A 310 2.85 3.84 -14.70
C ILE A 310 3.95 4.14 -15.71
N ILE A 311 4.83 5.06 -15.34
CA ILE A 311 5.94 5.46 -16.18
C ILE A 311 7.08 4.46 -15.95
N HIS A 312 7.34 3.59 -16.91
CA HIS A 312 8.49 2.71 -16.88
C HIS A 312 9.74 3.48 -17.30
N PHE A 313 10.67 3.67 -16.39
CA PHE A 313 11.94 4.29 -16.66
C PHE A 313 13.06 3.24 -16.69
N LYS A 314 13.84 3.22 -17.77
CA LYS A 314 15.07 2.40 -17.85
C LYS A 314 16.24 3.22 -17.37
N PHE A 315 16.81 2.84 -16.24
CA PHE A 315 17.98 3.50 -15.68
C PHE A 315 19.21 3.31 -16.57
N PRO A 316 20.05 4.34 -16.73
CA PRO A 316 21.32 4.21 -17.42
C PRO A 316 22.19 3.19 -16.69
N GLN A 317 22.69 2.20 -17.43
CA GLN A 317 23.56 1.19 -16.85
C GLN A 317 24.98 1.75 -16.69
N PRO A 318 25.59 1.59 -15.51
CA PRO A 318 26.94 2.09 -15.25
C PRO A 318 28.01 1.22 -15.92
N PRO A 319 29.23 1.74 -16.10
CA PRO A 319 30.36 0.93 -16.51
C PRO A 319 30.66 -0.17 -15.47
N PRO A 320 31.03 -1.38 -15.88
CA PRO A 320 31.25 -2.49 -14.97
C PRO A 320 32.47 -2.23 -14.06
N SER A 321 32.31 -2.53 -12.77
CA SER A 321 33.40 -2.57 -11.80
C SER A 321 34.24 -3.86 -11.93
N GLY A 322 35.37 -3.96 -11.20
CA GLY A 322 36.05 -5.22 -10.96
C GLY A 322 35.17 -6.26 -10.28
N ARG A 323 35.66 -7.51 -10.15
CA ARG A 323 34.91 -8.60 -9.48
C ARG A 323 34.67 -8.27 -8.01
N THR A 324 35.72 -7.93 -7.26
CA THR A 324 35.61 -7.47 -5.88
C THR A 324 35.32 -5.97 -5.87
N VAL A 325 34.21 -5.56 -5.24
CA VAL A 325 33.80 -4.16 -5.12
C VAL A 325 34.30 -3.57 -3.82
N VAL A 326 34.21 -4.30 -2.71
CA VAL A 326 34.69 -3.89 -1.38
C VAL A 326 35.35 -5.06 -0.69
N GLU A 327 36.49 -4.78 -0.02
CA GLU A 327 37.15 -5.68 0.87
C GLU A 327 37.41 -4.96 2.21
N ALA A 328 36.78 -5.46 3.28
CA ALA A 328 36.96 -4.97 4.64
C ALA A 328 37.85 -5.95 5.44
N GLU A 329 38.95 -5.46 5.97
CA GLU A 329 39.93 -6.25 6.75
C GLU A 329 40.09 -5.68 8.15
N ASN A 330 39.75 -6.49 9.17
CA ASN A 330 39.87 -6.17 10.60
C ASN A 330 39.27 -4.78 10.95
N LEU A 331 38.17 -4.43 10.30
CA LEU A 331 37.57 -3.10 10.36
C LEU A 331 36.99 -2.85 11.76
N SER A 332 37.46 -1.81 12.42
CA SER A 332 36.95 -1.39 13.73
C SER A 332 36.68 0.11 13.77
N LYS A 333 35.63 0.50 14.46
CA LYS A 333 35.28 1.90 14.68
C LYS A 333 34.82 2.12 16.11
N SER A 334 35.37 3.16 16.74
CA SER A 334 34.99 3.63 18.07
C SER A 334 34.71 5.12 18.03
N TYR A 335 33.73 5.57 18.79
CA TYR A 335 33.47 6.97 19.09
C TYR A 335 33.66 7.14 20.60
N ASP A 336 34.62 7.94 20.99
CA ASP A 336 35.04 8.13 22.37
C ASP A 336 35.22 6.77 23.09
N SER A 337 34.39 6.49 24.08
CA SER A 337 34.42 5.23 24.86
C SER A 337 33.59 4.09 24.25
N LYS A 338 32.73 4.39 23.24
CA LYS A 338 31.83 3.39 22.67
C LYS A 338 32.40 2.76 21.41
N GLN A 339 32.72 1.47 21.48
CA GLN A 339 33.16 0.69 20.32
C GLN A 339 31.92 0.21 19.55
N VAL A 340 31.78 0.65 18.29
CA VAL A 340 30.63 0.36 17.41
C VAL A 340 30.88 -0.86 16.53
N LEU A 341 32.10 -1.00 15.98
CA LEU A 341 32.52 -2.15 15.17
C LEU A 341 33.84 -2.73 15.70
N LYS A 342 33.98 -4.07 15.69
CA LYS A 342 35.08 -4.82 16.31
C LYS A 342 35.65 -5.83 15.33
N GLY A 343 36.77 -5.49 14.64
CA GLY A 343 37.51 -6.44 13.82
C GLY A 343 36.71 -7.13 12.72
N VAL A 344 35.86 -6.41 12.06
CA VAL A 344 34.92 -6.94 11.05
C VAL A 344 35.64 -7.27 9.74
N ASN A 345 35.34 -8.44 9.18
CA ASN A 345 35.91 -8.91 7.91
C ASN A 345 34.78 -9.37 6.98
N PHE A 346 34.70 -8.81 5.78
CA PHE A 346 33.80 -9.25 4.71
C PHE A 346 34.24 -8.73 3.35
N THR A 347 33.72 -9.37 2.30
CA THR A 347 33.91 -8.95 0.91
C THR A 347 32.55 -8.78 0.25
N ILE A 348 32.43 -7.79 -0.67
CA ILE A 348 31.27 -7.56 -1.51
C ILE A 348 31.71 -7.72 -2.96
N GLU A 349 31.01 -8.56 -3.71
CA GLU A 349 31.29 -8.82 -5.11
C GLU A 349 30.39 -7.99 -6.05
N ARG A 350 30.77 -7.90 -7.32
CA ARG A 350 29.98 -7.21 -8.33
C ARG A 350 28.64 -7.91 -8.55
N GLY A 351 27.57 -7.10 -8.52
CA GLY A 351 26.22 -7.58 -8.68
C GLY A 351 25.52 -7.98 -7.39
N ASP A 352 26.23 -7.99 -6.26
CA ASP A 352 25.63 -8.26 -4.95
C ASP A 352 24.54 -7.22 -4.63
N ARG A 353 23.46 -7.69 -4.01
CA ARG A 353 22.41 -6.90 -3.39
C ARG A 353 22.43 -7.17 -1.90
N VAL A 354 23.18 -6.35 -1.16
CA VAL A 354 23.49 -6.59 0.25
C VAL A 354 22.56 -5.76 1.13
N ALA A 355 21.70 -6.42 1.91
CA ALA A 355 20.90 -5.75 2.93
C ALA A 355 21.66 -5.73 4.27
N LEU A 356 21.78 -4.55 4.90
CA LEU A 356 22.30 -4.41 6.26
C LEU A 356 21.14 -4.44 7.25
N VAL A 357 21.12 -5.41 8.16
CA VAL A 357 20.08 -5.57 9.19
C VAL A 357 20.67 -5.50 10.59
N GLY A 358 19.85 -5.16 11.57
CA GLY A 358 20.24 -5.04 12.98
C GLY A 358 19.42 -3.95 13.69
N VAL A 359 19.48 -3.92 15.01
CA VAL A 359 18.78 -2.94 15.85
C VAL A 359 19.22 -1.51 15.57
N ASN A 360 18.41 -0.53 15.94
CA ASN A 360 18.79 0.86 15.84
C ASN A 360 19.99 1.15 16.75
N GLY A 361 20.99 1.87 16.19
CA GLY A 361 22.25 2.13 16.90
C GLY A 361 23.27 1.00 16.88
N ALA A 362 23.03 -0.12 16.17
CA ALA A 362 24.00 -1.22 16.00
C ALA A 362 25.23 -0.84 15.16
N GLY A 363 25.19 0.28 14.42
CA GLY A 363 26.31 0.74 13.61
C GLY A 363 26.12 0.58 12.10
N LYS A 364 24.89 0.34 11.61
CA LYS A 364 24.58 0.20 10.17
C LYS A 364 25.01 1.41 9.35
N SER A 365 24.58 2.62 9.73
CA SER A 365 24.97 3.86 9.03
C SER A 365 26.45 4.18 9.18
N THR A 366 27.07 3.82 10.34
CA THR A 366 28.52 3.93 10.52
C THR A 366 29.26 3.02 9.53
N LEU A 367 28.80 1.78 9.35
CA LEU A 367 29.37 0.87 8.37
C LEU A 367 29.26 1.44 6.95
N ILE A 368 28.12 1.97 6.55
CA ILE A 368 27.97 2.62 5.23
C ILE A 368 28.98 3.77 5.07
N ARG A 369 29.11 4.68 6.05
CA ARG A 369 30.04 5.81 5.98
C ARG A 369 31.52 5.38 5.91
N LEU A 370 31.88 4.25 6.51
CA LEU A 370 33.20 3.66 6.35
C LEU A 370 33.41 3.09 4.94
N LEU A 371 32.34 2.53 4.32
CA LEU A 371 32.40 2.00 2.95
C LEU A 371 32.47 3.11 1.90
N THR A 372 31.86 4.29 2.15
CA THR A 372 31.96 5.46 1.26
C THR A 372 33.32 6.16 1.40
N GLY A 373 34.01 5.99 2.52
CA GLY A 373 35.21 6.73 2.86
C GLY A 373 34.95 8.10 3.50
N ASP A 374 33.67 8.43 3.80
CA ASP A 374 33.30 9.67 4.51
C ASP A 374 33.83 9.67 5.95
N GLU A 375 34.03 8.48 6.53
CA GLU A 375 34.66 8.29 7.82
C GLU A 375 35.87 7.36 7.73
N ALA A 376 36.92 7.70 8.47
CA ALA A 376 38.07 6.82 8.59
C ALA A 376 37.83 5.75 9.69
N PRO A 377 38.26 4.49 9.50
CA PRO A 377 38.22 3.49 10.54
C PRO A 377 39.19 3.82 11.68
N THR A 378 38.89 3.37 12.91
CA THR A 378 39.82 3.49 14.04
C THR A 378 41.00 2.50 13.90
N SER A 379 40.72 1.30 13.39
CA SER A 379 41.71 0.31 12.99
C SER A 379 41.20 -0.57 11.86
N GLY A 380 42.11 -1.28 11.19
CA GLY A 380 41.80 -2.03 9.98
C GLY A 380 41.75 -1.14 8.74
N ARG A 381 41.19 -1.69 7.64
CA ARG A 381 41.08 -0.95 6.36
C ARG A 381 39.88 -1.39 5.56
N VAL A 382 39.38 -0.45 4.74
CA VAL A 382 38.43 -0.70 3.66
C VAL A 382 39.14 -0.42 2.35
N LYS A 383 39.06 -1.35 1.41
CA LYS A 383 39.64 -1.23 0.09
C LYS A 383 38.54 -1.35 -0.97
N LEU A 384 38.42 -0.30 -1.77
CA LEU A 384 37.53 -0.32 -2.94
C LEU A 384 38.24 -1.02 -4.11
N GLY A 385 37.50 -1.81 -4.86
CA GLY A 385 37.99 -2.53 -6.02
C GLY A 385 38.32 -1.62 -7.22
N HIS A 386 38.81 -2.23 -8.30
CA HIS A 386 39.16 -1.51 -9.50
C HIS A 386 37.88 -0.96 -10.22
N ASN A 387 37.95 0.28 -10.70
CA ASN A 387 36.86 0.98 -11.38
C ASN A 387 35.55 1.07 -10.55
N VAL A 388 35.62 1.05 -9.25
CA VAL A 388 34.46 1.28 -8.38
C VAL A 388 34.21 2.78 -8.24
N VAL A 389 33.01 3.21 -8.63
CA VAL A 389 32.51 4.57 -8.44
C VAL A 389 31.30 4.46 -7.51
N SER A 390 31.50 4.89 -6.25
CA SER A 390 30.47 4.83 -5.20
C SER A 390 29.61 6.08 -5.20
N GLU A 391 28.32 5.90 -4.92
CA GLU A 391 27.37 6.98 -4.64
C GLU A 391 26.61 6.62 -3.38
N TYR A 392 26.45 7.59 -2.48
CA TYR A 392 25.81 7.39 -1.18
C TYR A 392 24.53 8.21 -1.04
N PHE A 393 23.45 7.57 -0.69
CA PHE A 393 22.21 8.19 -0.28
C PHE A 393 22.12 8.16 1.24
N ALA A 394 22.41 9.31 1.87
CA ALA A 394 22.25 9.49 3.31
C ALA A 394 20.82 9.89 3.67
N GLN A 395 20.38 9.51 4.85
CA GLN A 395 19.05 9.86 5.38
C GLN A 395 18.74 11.36 5.33
N ASP A 396 19.76 12.23 5.44
CA ASP A 396 19.65 13.70 5.44
C ASP A 396 20.22 14.38 4.18
N GLN A 397 20.45 13.64 3.11
CA GLN A 397 21.14 14.16 1.92
C GLN A 397 20.42 15.31 1.23
N TYR A 398 19.10 15.43 1.41
CA TYR A 398 18.33 16.56 0.92
C TYR A 398 18.78 17.93 1.49
N LYS A 399 19.52 17.94 2.62
CA LYS A 399 20.05 19.18 3.22
C LYS A 399 21.23 19.76 2.42
N VAL A 400 21.87 18.96 1.58
CA VAL A 400 23.03 19.36 0.75
C VAL A 400 22.60 19.91 -0.62
N LEU A 401 21.33 19.76 -0.98
CA LEU A 401 20.80 20.26 -2.25
C LEU A 401 20.81 21.79 -2.32
N ASN A 402 21.24 22.34 -3.46
CA ASN A 402 21.18 23.79 -3.70
C ASN A 402 19.73 24.23 -3.88
N GLY A 403 19.17 24.91 -2.88
CA GLY A 403 17.78 25.35 -2.87
C GLY A 403 17.37 26.27 -4.04
N ASP A 404 18.30 27.04 -4.61
CA ASP A 404 18.04 27.98 -5.69
C ASP A 404 18.01 27.31 -7.08
N ALA A 405 18.54 26.08 -7.19
CA ALA A 405 18.54 25.35 -8.45
C ALA A 405 17.14 24.83 -8.79
N ARG A 406 16.76 24.89 -10.07
CA ARG A 406 15.55 24.23 -10.56
C ARG A 406 15.78 22.72 -10.66
N MET A 407 14.77 21.95 -10.33
CA MET A 407 14.82 20.47 -10.29
C MET A 407 15.35 19.87 -11.60
N LEU A 408 14.79 20.28 -12.75
CA LEU A 408 15.18 19.74 -14.05
C LEU A 408 16.61 20.14 -14.44
N ASP A 409 17.03 21.36 -14.12
CA ASP A 409 18.38 21.86 -14.43
C ASP A 409 19.45 21.13 -13.60
N ASP A 410 19.16 20.86 -12.32
CA ASP A 410 20.08 20.16 -11.43
C ASP A 410 20.25 18.69 -11.81
N ILE A 411 19.15 17.97 -12.08
CA ILE A 411 19.21 16.57 -12.48
C ILE A 411 19.87 16.41 -13.87
N SER A 412 19.68 17.38 -14.77
CA SER A 412 20.33 17.37 -16.10
C SER A 412 21.85 17.52 -15.99
N ARG A 413 22.33 18.28 -14.99
CA ARG A 413 23.78 18.37 -14.72
C ARG A 413 24.36 17.09 -14.14
N ALA A 414 23.59 16.39 -13.30
CA ALA A 414 23.98 15.09 -12.74
C ALA A 414 24.03 13.98 -13.80
N ALA A 415 23.18 14.06 -14.81
CA ALA A 415 22.94 13.02 -15.81
C ALA A 415 23.30 13.48 -17.24
N LEU A 416 24.53 13.91 -17.46
CA LEU A 416 25.03 14.53 -18.70
C LEU A 416 24.75 13.77 -20.01
N LYS A 417 24.40 12.48 -19.97
CA LYS A 417 24.15 11.64 -21.17
C LYS A 417 22.70 11.18 -21.31
N VAL A 418 21.81 11.64 -20.44
CA VAL A 418 20.39 11.22 -20.44
C VAL A 418 19.56 12.32 -21.12
N PRO A 419 18.71 11.97 -22.10
CA PRO A 419 17.82 12.95 -22.74
C PRO A 419 16.86 13.58 -21.73
N GLU A 420 16.56 14.88 -21.90
CA GLU A 420 15.65 15.63 -20.99
C GLU A 420 14.29 14.96 -20.82
N GLN A 421 13.73 14.40 -21.91
CA GLN A 421 12.46 13.69 -21.85
C GLN A 421 12.51 12.46 -20.93
N ALA A 422 13.63 11.72 -20.92
CA ALA A 422 13.83 10.59 -20.02
C ALA A 422 13.97 11.05 -18.56
N LEU A 423 14.63 12.20 -18.32
CA LEU A 423 14.73 12.80 -16.98
C LEU A 423 13.35 13.25 -16.47
N ARG A 424 12.52 13.86 -17.34
CA ARG A 424 11.13 14.19 -16.98
C ARG A 424 10.30 12.94 -16.68
N SER A 425 10.48 11.86 -17.44
CA SER A 425 9.84 10.58 -17.17
C SER A 425 10.28 10.00 -15.82
N LEU A 426 11.57 10.06 -15.49
CA LEU A 426 12.07 9.65 -14.19
C LEU A 426 11.44 10.48 -13.06
N LEU A 427 11.44 11.81 -13.18
CA LEU A 427 10.82 12.68 -12.17
C LEU A 427 9.33 12.37 -12.02
N GLY A 428 8.64 12.04 -13.13
CA GLY A 428 7.25 11.55 -13.10
C GLY A 428 7.09 10.26 -12.30
N CYS A 429 8.03 9.30 -12.40
CA CYS A 429 8.04 8.09 -11.58
C CYS A 429 8.11 8.40 -10.08
N PHE A 430 8.80 9.49 -9.70
CA PHE A 430 8.89 9.99 -8.33
C PHE A 430 7.80 11.01 -7.97
N LEU A 431 6.69 11.04 -8.74
CA LEU A 431 5.50 11.87 -8.49
C LEU A 431 5.71 13.37 -8.68
N PHE A 432 6.66 13.77 -9.52
CA PHE A 432 6.81 15.15 -9.98
C PHE A 432 6.18 15.30 -11.37
N THR A 433 5.00 15.90 -11.45
CA THR A 433 4.20 15.97 -12.68
C THR A 433 4.08 17.40 -13.22
N GLY A 434 3.91 17.55 -14.52
CA GLY A 434 3.65 18.83 -15.16
C GLY A 434 4.72 19.88 -14.86
N ASP A 435 4.30 21.00 -14.26
CA ASP A 435 5.16 22.15 -13.96
C ASP A 435 6.02 21.97 -12.70
N ASP A 436 5.82 20.90 -11.94
CA ASP A 436 6.59 20.63 -10.72
C ASP A 436 8.09 20.52 -11.02
N VAL A 437 8.45 19.99 -12.18
CA VAL A 437 9.85 19.79 -12.59
C VAL A 437 10.63 21.10 -12.74
N PHE A 438 9.94 22.24 -12.85
CA PHE A 438 10.56 23.58 -12.94
C PHE A 438 10.66 24.31 -11.60
N LYS A 439 10.13 23.73 -10.51
CA LYS A 439 10.20 24.32 -9.19
C LYS A 439 11.64 24.38 -8.68
N PRO A 440 12.01 25.45 -7.95
CA PRO A 440 13.26 25.49 -7.19
C PRO A 440 13.27 24.41 -6.10
N LEU A 441 14.41 23.78 -5.85
CA LEU A 441 14.54 22.71 -4.85
C LEU A 441 14.24 23.21 -3.42
N GLY A 442 14.45 24.51 -3.16
CA GLY A 442 14.17 25.14 -1.89
C GLY A 442 12.68 25.22 -1.53
N VAL A 443 11.78 25.17 -2.50
CA VAL A 443 10.32 25.26 -2.30
C VAL A 443 9.70 23.88 -1.98
N LEU A 444 10.44 22.80 -2.27
CA LEU A 444 9.95 21.44 -2.05
C LEU A 444 9.83 21.12 -0.55
N SER A 445 8.81 20.37 -0.18
CA SER A 445 8.68 19.76 1.15
C SER A 445 9.83 18.79 1.43
N GLY A 446 10.06 18.43 2.71
CA GLY A 446 11.11 17.47 3.08
C GLY A 446 10.99 16.13 2.37
N GLY A 447 9.77 15.59 2.27
CA GLY A 447 9.51 14.35 1.54
C GLY A 447 9.73 14.45 0.03
N GLU A 448 9.36 15.57 -0.58
CA GLU A 448 9.64 15.84 -2.00
C GLU A 448 11.15 15.95 -2.27
N ARG A 449 11.88 16.67 -1.43
CA ARG A 449 13.34 16.77 -1.53
C ARG A 449 14.01 15.40 -1.44
N ASN A 450 13.54 14.55 -0.55
CA ASN A 450 14.07 13.21 -0.39
C ASN A 450 13.82 12.34 -1.64
N ARG A 451 12.61 12.37 -2.20
CA ARG A 451 12.28 11.70 -3.47
C ARG A 451 13.14 12.22 -4.62
N TYR A 452 13.33 13.53 -4.69
CA TYR A 452 14.19 14.15 -5.70
C TYR A 452 15.66 13.72 -5.57
N ALA A 453 16.22 13.75 -4.33
CA ALA A 453 17.58 13.33 -4.07
C ALA A 453 17.82 11.87 -4.51
N LEU A 454 16.84 11.00 -4.24
CA LEU A 454 16.88 9.61 -4.67
C LEU A 454 16.85 9.47 -6.21
N ALA A 455 15.96 10.19 -6.89
CA ALA A 455 15.91 10.20 -8.36
C ALA A 455 17.24 10.68 -8.97
N ARG A 456 17.85 11.69 -8.38
CA ARG A 456 19.14 12.24 -8.80
C ARG A 456 20.29 11.23 -8.69
N ILE A 457 20.36 10.47 -7.60
CA ILE A 457 21.38 9.46 -7.39
C ILE A 457 21.24 8.31 -8.40
N LEU A 458 20.04 7.91 -8.73
CA LEU A 458 19.79 6.82 -9.67
C LEU A 458 20.20 7.13 -11.12
N VAL A 459 20.38 8.40 -11.48
CA VAL A 459 20.90 8.79 -12.80
C VAL A 459 22.40 9.07 -12.82
N SER A 460 23.05 9.08 -11.65
CA SER A 460 24.49 9.21 -11.53
C SER A 460 25.21 8.02 -12.15
N PRO A 461 26.38 8.19 -12.80
CA PRO A 461 27.11 7.12 -13.47
C PRO A 461 27.89 6.22 -12.47
N SER A 462 27.35 5.99 -11.30
CA SER A 462 27.93 5.16 -10.25
C SER A 462 27.62 3.68 -10.46
N ASN A 463 28.55 2.77 -10.12
CA ASN A 463 28.36 1.32 -10.21
C ASN A 463 28.31 0.64 -8.83
N PHE A 464 28.44 1.42 -7.76
CA PHE A 464 28.29 0.98 -6.39
C PHE A 464 27.38 1.95 -5.61
N LEU A 465 26.14 1.53 -5.35
CA LEU A 465 25.16 2.33 -4.62
C LEU A 465 25.12 1.92 -3.16
N LEU A 466 25.17 2.91 -2.29
CA LEU A 466 24.99 2.76 -0.85
C LEU A 466 23.74 3.57 -0.45
N LEU A 467 22.71 2.89 0.06
CA LEU A 467 21.40 3.49 0.33
C LEU A 467 21.05 3.32 1.80
N ASP A 468 20.93 4.44 2.53
CA ASP A 468 20.55 4.44 3.94
C ASP A 468 19.10 4.84 4.08
N GLU A 469 18.21 3.87 4.38
CA GLU A 469 16.76 4.01 4.51
C GLU A 469 16.07 4.69 3.30
N PRO A 470 16.30 4.22 2.06
CA PRO A 470 15.76 4.88 0.87
C PRO A 470 14.23 4.78 0.76
N THR A 471 13.60 3.88 1.50
CA THR A 471 12.15 3.64 1.52
C THR A 471 11.40 4.58 2.46
N ASN A 472 12.08 5.33 3.32
CA ASN A 472 11.45 6.25 4.26
C ASN A 472 10.79 7.42 3.52
N HIS A 473 9.58 7.79 3.95
CA HIS A 473 8.76 8.86 3.36
C HIS A 473 8.33 8.63 1.90
N LEU A 474 8.55 7.42 1.36
CA LEU A 474 8.01 7.02 0.07
C LEU A 474 6.64 6.37 0.25
N ASP A 475 5.70 6.73 -0.62
CA ASP A 475 4.45 5.97 -0.72
C ASP A 475 4.68 4.62 -1.42
N MET A 476 3.66 3.76 -1.42
CA MET A 476 3.78 2.41 -1.97
C MET A 476 4.16 2.39 -3.46
N ARG A 477 3.67 3.37 -4.25
CA ARG A 477 4.00 3.47 -5.68
C ARG A 477 5.47 3.85 -5.90
N ALA A 478 5.94 4.86 -5.18
CA ALA A 478 7.35 5.27 -5.26
C ALA A 478 8.30 4.16 -4.79
N LYS A 479 7.90 3.39 -3.77
CA LYS A 479 8.65 2.19 -3.33
C LYS A 479 8.74 1.13 -4.42
N ASP A 480 7.66 0.87 -5.16
CA ASP A 480 7.66 -0.09 -6.27
C ASP A 480 8.58 0.36 -7.40
N VAL A 481 8.47 1.63 -7.79
CA VAL A 481 9.36 2.21 -8.82
C VAL A 481 10.83 2.11 -8.40
N LEU A 482 11.13 2.43 -7.14
CA LEU A 482 12.48 2.30 -6.60
C LEU A 482 12.96 0.83 -6.62
N LEU A 483 12.12 -0.09 -6.20
CA LEU A 483 12.43 -1.52 -6.19
C LEU A 483 12.75 -2.04 -7.60
N GLU A 484 11.90 -1.72 -8.59
CA GLU A 484 12.12 -2.10 -10.00
C GLU A 484 13.40 -1.48 -10.54
N ALA A 485 13.64 -0.21 -10.22
CA ALA A 485 14.85 0.50 -10.61
C ALA A 485 16.11 -0.18 -10.12
N ILE A 486 16.17 -0.48 -8.82
CA ILE A 486 17.34 -1.11 -8.21
C ILE A 486 17.46 -2.57 -8.64
N ALA A 487 16.36 -3.29 -8.84
CA ALA A 487 16.38 -4.65 -9.36
C ALA A 487 16.97 -4.72 -10.78
N ALA A 488 16.65 -3.74 -11.62
CA ALA A 488 17.18 -3.63 -12.99
C ALA A 488 18.61 -3.05 -13.07
N PHE A 489 19.14 -2.50 -11.99
CA PHE A 489 20.48 -1.91 -11.94
C PHE A 489 21.55 -2.99 -12.03
N SER A 490 22.53 -2.87 -12.95
CA SER A 490 23.58 -3.87 -13.16
C SER A 490 24.79 -3.77 -12.21
N GLY A 491 24.88 -2.68 -11.44
CA GLY A 491 25.93 -2.47 -10.43
C GLY A 491 25.68 -3.23 -9.13
N THR A 492 26.47 -2.92 -8.12
CA THR A 492 26.37 -3.49 -6.76
C THR A 492 25.61 -2.53 -5.85
N VAL A 493 24.78 -3.05 -4.97
CA VAL A 493 23.98 -2.23 -4.05
C VAL A 493 24.15 -2.74 -2.63
N VAL A 494 24.44 -1.83 -1.70
CA VAL A 494 24.35 -2.05 -0.26
C VAL A 494 23.28 -1.14 0.28
N PHE A 495 22.34 -1.66 1.04
CA PHE A 495 21.24 -0.85 1.53
C PHE A 495 20.83 -1.22 2.96
N VAL A 496 20.42 -0.20 3.70
CA VAL A 496 19.69 -0.34 4.96
C VAL A 496 18.23 -0.06 4.66
N SER A 497 17.35 -0.94 5.07
CA SER A 497 15.91 -0.69 5.03
C SER A 497 15.23 -1.43 6.17
N HIS A 498 14.15 -0.83 6.66
CA HIS A 498 13.22 -1.46 7.60
C HIS A 498 11.97 -2.01 6.90
N ASP A 499 11.90 -1.94 5.57
CA ASP A 499 10.81 -2.48 4.77
C ASP A 499 11.12 -3.93 4.37
N ARG A 500 10.40 -4.89 5.00
CA ARG A 500 10.62 -6.33 4.74
C ARG A 500 10.36 -6.72 3.29
N TYR A 501 9.31 -6.18 2.67
CA TYR A 501 8.99 -6.47 1.29
C TYR A 501 10.12 -6.03 0.36
N PHE A 502 10.69 -4.86 0.62
CA PHE A 502 11.82 -4.32 -0.13
C PHE A 502 13.08 -5.18 0.05
N ILE A 503 13.41 -5.57 1.28
CA ILE A 503 14.57 -6.43 1.55
C ILE A 503 14.40 -7.79 0.86
N ASP A 504 13.25 -8.43 1.02
CA ASP A 504 12.99 -9.78 0.52
C ASP A 504 13.05 -9.86 -1.02
N ARG A 505 12.58 -8.82 -1.70
CA ARG A 505 12.56 -8.76 -3.16
C ARG A 505 13.91 -8.41 -3.78
N LEU A 506 14.75 -7.70 -3.04
CA LEU A 506 16.00 -7.14 -3.57
C LEU A 506 17.25 -7.87 -3.08
N ALA A 507 17.31 -8.27 -1.79
CA ALA A 507 18.50 -8.83 -1.20
C ALA A 507 18.85 -10.20 -1.78
N THR A 508 20.10 -10.35 -2.18
CA THR A 508 20.74 -11.64 -2.48
C THR A 508 21.57 -12.13 -1.29
N ARG A 509 21.90 -11.20 -0.37
CA ARG A 509 22.74 -11.43 0.80
C ARG A 509 22.36 -10.48 1.92
N VAL A 510 22.38 -10.97 3.15
CA VAL A 510 22.09 -10.19 4.35
C VAL A 510 23.34 -10.12 5.23
N LEU A 511 23.74 -8.91 5.63
CA LEU A 511 24.77 -8.66 6.64
C LEU A 511 24.11 -8.22 7.93
N GLU A 512 24.13 -9.07 8.94
CA GLU A 512 23.63 -8.76 10.28
C GLU A 512 24.68 -8.03 11.10
N VAL A 513 24.33 -6.85 11.60
CA VAL A 513 25.18 -6.04 12.47
C VAL A 513 24.66 -6.14 13.90
N GLU A 514 25.39 -6.88 14.75
CA GLU A 514 24.98 -7.12 16.13
C GLU A 514 26.22 -7.14 17.05
N GLY A 515 26.13 -6.46 18.22
CA GLY A 515 27.20 -6.44 19.22
C GLY A 515 28.56 -5.96 18.73
N GLY A 516 28.59 -5.21 17.62
CA GLY A 516 29.81 -4.71 16.96
C GLY A 516 30.44 -5.71 15.98
N THR A 517 29.84 -6.85 15.75
CA THR A 517 30.24 -7.85 14.76
C THR A 517 29.33 -7.76 13.52
N VAL A 518 29.83 -8.29 12.41
CA VAL A 518 29.04 -8.38 11.16
C VAL A 518 29.07 -9.83 10.70
N THR A 519 27.87 -10.44 10.62
CA THR A 519 27.70 -11.82 10.16
C THR A 519 27.03 -11.84 8.80
N SER A 520 27.56 -12.63 7.87
CA SER A 520 27.03 -12.72 6.51
C SER A 520 26.12 -13.93 6.34
N HIS A 521 24.94 -13.72 5.79
CA HIS A 521 23.97 -14.74 5.48
C HIS A 521 23.61 -14.65 3.98
N GLU A 522 23.80 -15.74 3.25
CA GLU A 522 23.39 -15.85 1.85
C GLU A 522 21.87 -16.04 1.75
N GLY A 523 21.24 -15.41 0.75
CA GLY A 523 19.82 -15.45 0.51
C GLY A 523 19.09 -14.17 0.91
N ASN A 524 17.75 -14.22 0.86
CA ASN A 524 16.88 -13.10 1.21
C ASN A 524 16.59 -13.00 2.73
N TYR A 525 15.75 -12.05 3.12
CA TYR A 525 15.43 -11.83 4.54
C TYR A 525 14.63 -13.00 5.15
N ALA A 526 13.76 -13.65 4.38
CA ALA A 526 13.02 -14.82 4.85
C ALA A 526 13.95 -16.00 5.12
N ASP A 527 14.99 -16.21 4.30
CA ASP A 527 16.02 -17.24 4.51
C ASP A 527 16.86 -16.94 5.76
N TYR A 528 17.19 -15.67 5.98
CA TYR A 528 17.88 -15.22 7.20
C TYR A 528 17.06 -15.52 8.46
N LEU A 529 15.75 -15.17 8.47
CA LEU A 529 14.87 -15.42 9.61
C LEU A 529 14.74 -16.91 9.92
N ARG A 530 14.53 -17.75 8.91
CA ARG A 530 14.46 -19.22 9.10
C ARG A 530 15.71 -19.79 9.74
N ARG A 531 16.89 -19.28 9.36
CA ARG A 531 18.16 -19.72 9.96
C ARG A 531 18.29 -19.25 11.40
N LYS A 532 17.89 -18.00 11.71
CA LYS A 532 17.90 -17.46 13.07
C LYS A 532 16.96 -18.22 13.99
N GLU A 533 15.75 -18.55 13.54
CA GLU A 533 14.78 -19.38 14.27
C GLU A 533 15.26 -20.82 14.45
N GLY A 534 15.84 -21.42 13.40
CA GLY A 534 16.43 -22.75 13.47
C GLY A 534 17.63 -22.86 14.42
N GLN A 535 18.43 -21.79 14.54
CA GLN A 535 19.52 -21.71 15.52
C GLN A 535 19.00 -21.53 16.95
N ALA A 536 17.91 -20.79 17.14
CA ALA A 536 17.25 -20.66 18.45
C ALA A 536 16.57 -21.94 18.91
N ALA A 537 16.06 -22.77 17.98
CA ALA A 537 15.46 -24.08 18.27
C ALA A 537 16.48 -25.22 18.42
N GLY A 538 17.74 -25.02 17.96
CA GLY A 538 18.80 -26.01 17.87
C GLY A 538 20.04 -25.74 18.71
N ALA A 539 19.89 -25.46 20.00
CA ALA A 539 21.04 -25.44 20.91
C ALA A 539 21.45 -26.88 21.32
N ALA A 540 21.96 -27.67 20.35
CA ALA A 540 22.81 -28.83 20.60
C ALA A 540 23.76 -29.00 19.40
N PRO A 541 25.10 -29.11 19.61
CA PRO A 541 26.05 -29.19 18.52
C PRO A 541 26.04 -30.58 17.91
N LEU A 542 25.57 -30.71 16.66
CA LEU A 542 25.81 -31.88 15.84
C LEU A 542 27.16 -31.71 15.13
N SER A 543 28.13 -32.48 15.59
CA SER A 543 29.44 -32.66 14.97
C SER A 543 29.30 -33.15 13.52
N VAL A 544 29.89 -32.41 12.59
CA VAL A 544 29.98 -32.77 11.17
C VAL A 544 30.97 -33.92 11.03
N ALA A 545 30.44 -35.09 10.68
CA ALA A 545 31.25 -36.18 10.13
C ALA A 545 31.13 -36.13 8.60
N ASN A 546 32.27 -35.89 7.95
CA ASN A 546 32.47 -36.04 6.52
C ASN A 546 32.14 -37.43 6.04
N SER A 547 31.22 -37.57 5.06
CA SER A 547 31.25 -38.71 4.16
C SER A 547 30.80 -38.28 2.77
N GLN A 548 31.81 -38.25 1.88
CA GLN A 548 31.60 -38.26 0.44
C GLN A 548 30.85 -39.50 0.01
N SER A 549 29.84 -39.42 -0.75
CA SER A 549 29.47 -40.45 -1.73
C SER A 549 28.63 -39.88 -2.86
N ASP A 550 29.19 -39.98 -4.05
CA ASP A 550 28.56 -39.85 -5.35
C ASP A 550 27.20 -40.54 -5.44
N LYS A 551 26.18 -39.86 -5.94
CA LYS A 551 25.10 -40.49 -6.73
C LYS A 551 24.46 -39.51 -7.71
N LYS A 552 24.51 -39.91 -8.99
CA LYS A 552 23.89 -39.28 -10.17
C LYS A 552 22.35 -39.25 -10.03
N PRO A 553 21.69 -38.27 -10.67
CA PRO A 553 20.22 -38.24 -10.70
C PRO A 553 19.65 -39.23 -11.69
N VAL A 554 18.66 -39.98 -11.24
CA VAL A 554 17.81 -40.87 -12.04
C VAL A 554 16.64 -40.07 -12.58
N ILE A 555 16.53 -40.08 -13.91
CA ILE A 555 15.38 -39.55 -14.65
C ILE A 555 14.29 -40.63 -14.61
N LEU A 556 13.14 -40.34 -14.08
CA LEU A 556 11.93 -41.12 -14.24
C LEU A 556 11.02 -40.45 -15.24
N SER A 557 10.91 -41.09 -16.41
CA SER A 557 9.90 -40.85 -17.43
C SER A 557 8.63 -41.64 -17.06
N ASP A 558 7.50 -40.96 -17.05
CA ASP A 558 6.23 -41.70 -17.17
C ASP A 558 5.48 -41.21 -18.41
N ARG A 559 5.21 -42.22 -19.25
CA ARG A 559 4.39 -42.18 -20.45
C ARG A 559 2.94 -42.46 -20.08
N SER A 560 2.01 -41.76 -20.71
CA SER A 560 0.73 -42.35 -21.17
C SER A 560 0.25 -41.50 -22.37
N GLU A 561 0.34 -42.03 -23.49
CA GLU A 561 -0.60 -42.51 -24.52
C GLU A 561 -1.87 -41.70 -24.68
N ALA A 562 -2.02 -41.06 -25.82
CA ALA A 562 -3.31 -40.94 -26.49
C ALA A 562 -3.11 -40.68 -27.99
N THR A 563 -3.69 -41.49 -28.69
CA THR A 563 -4.15 -41.68 -30.06
C THR A 563 -4.11 -40.48 -31.02
N ALA A 564 -3.52 -40.77 -32.16
CA ALA A 564 -3.49 -40.04 -33.40
C ALA A 564 -4.81 -40.16 -34.21
N VAL A 565 -5.12 -39.14 -35.01
CA VAL A 565 -5.70 -39.32 -36.34
C VAL A 565 -5.07 -38.28 -37.29
N GLU A 566 -4.57 -38.82 -38.37
CA GLU A 566 -4.03 -38.20 -39.57
C GLU A 566 -5.05 -37.25 -40.27
N GLY A 567 -4.72 -36.28 -41.12
CA GLY A 567 -3.78 -36.28 -42.15
C GLY A 567 -3.80 -35.05 -43.02
N LEU A 568 -2.67 -34.84 -43.71
CA LEU A 568 -2.44 -34.31 -45.07
C LEU A 568 -2.78 -32.82 -45.32
N ALA A 569 -2.00 -31.94 -45.88
CA ALA A 569 -0.71 -31.90 -46.56
C ALA A 569 -0.35 -30.41 -46.80
N SER A 570 0.89 -30.04 -46.69
CA SER A 570 1.50 -28.84 -47.28
C SER A 570 1.90 -29.19 -48.76
N PRO A 571 2.40 -28.30 -49.62
CA PRO A 571 3.25 -27.15 -49.35
C PRO A 571 3.16 -25.96 -50.36
N MET A 572 4.07 -25.01 -50.16
CA MET A 572 4.78 -24.13 -51.12
C MET A 572 4.47 -22.62 -51.07
N SER A 573 5.35 -21.89 -50.46
CA SER A 573 6.32 -20.87 -50.95
C SER A 573 5.84 -19.78 -51.92
N GLY A 574 6.18 -18.52 -51.54
CA GLY A 574 6.33 -17.43 -52.49
C GLY A 574 6.12 -16.02 -51.91
N GLU A 575 7.16 -15.40 -51.38
CA GLU A 575 7.36 -13.95 -51.45
C GLU A 575 8.05 -13.64 -52.76
N PRO A 576 8.23 -12.39 -53.24
CA PRO A 576 7.83 -11.06 -52.76
C PRO A 576 7.25 -10.14 -53.86
N GLU A 577 6.83 -8.96 -53.56
CA GLU A 577 7.25 -7.68 -54.11
C GLU A 577 6.21 -6.55 -53.95
N SER A 578 6.76 -5.41 -53.60
CA SER A 578 6.16 -4.09 -53.51
C SER A 578 5.52 -3.64 -54.83
N LEU A 579 4.47 -2.82 -54.75
CA LEU A 579 4.36 -1.53 -55.39
C LEU A 579 3.02 -0.82 -55.08
N SER A 580 3.13 0.46 -54.81
CA SER A 580 2.15 1.51 -54.74
C SER A 580 1.02 1.43 -55.76
N ASP A 581 -0.23 1.73 -55.38
CA ASP A 581 -0.92 2.89 -55.96
C ASP A 581 -2.29 3.13 -55.29
N ALA A 582 -2.57 4.40 -55.05
CA ALA A 582 -3.83 4.93 -54.61
C ALA A 582 -4.91 4.68 -55.66
N ALA A 583 -5.95 3.92 -55.32
CA ALA A 583 -7.16 3.83 -56.11
C ALA A 583 -8.39 4.15 -55.22
N LYS A 584 -8.99 5.25 -55.58
CA LYS A 584 -10.25 5.84 -55.13
C LYS A 584 -11.32 4.80 -54.81
N ASP A 585 -11.83 4.90 -53.59
CA ASP A 585 -13.02 4.26 -53.09
C ASP A 585 -14.24 4.71 -53.91
N ARG A 586 -14.72 3.82 -54.78
CA ARG A 586 -16.06 3.93 -55.39
C ARG A 586 -16.99 3.06 -54.58
N PRO A 587 -18.16 3.53 -54.14
CA PRO A 587 -19.10 2.72 -53.37
C PRO A 587 -19.53 1.50 -54.22
N ARG A 588 -19.34 0.29 -53.68
CA ARG A 588 -19.83 -0.96 -54.27
C ARG A 588 -21.35 -0.93 -54.24
N ARG A 589 -22.00 -0.81 -55.41
CA ARG A 589 -23.42 -1.00 -55.54
C ARG A 589 -23.81 -2.42 -55.11
N LEU A 590 -24.65 -2.51 -54.12
CA LEU A 590 -25.25 -3.77 -53.66
C LEU A 590 -26.03 -4.45 -54.82
N ASN A 591 -25.99 -5.79 -54.83
CA ASN A 591 -26.78 -6.58 -55.81
C ASN A 591 -28.26 -6.28 -55.60
N PRO A 592 -29.04 -5.89 -56.64
CA PRO A 592 -30.46 -5.51 -56.52
C PRO A 592 -31.35 -6.55 -55.80
N ILE A 593 -31.03 -7.84 -55.95
CA ILE A 593 -31.75 -8.93 -55.26
C ILE A 593 -31.49 -8.90 -53.78
N LYS A 594 -30.21 -8.67 -53.40
CA LYS A 594 -29.82 -8.60 -51.97
C LYS A 594 -30.36 -7.35 -51.30
N GLN A 595 -30.39 -6.23 -52.05
CA GLN A 595 -30.95 -4.99 -51.56
C GLN A 595 -32.46 -5.14 -51.26
N LYS A 596 -33.19 -5.78 -52.18
CA LYS A 596 -34.64 -6.04 -51.99
C LYS A 596 -34.94 -6.97 -50.80
N GLN A 597 -34.09 -8.00 -50.60
CA GLN A 597 -34.22 -8.90 -49.44
C GLN A 597 -33.94 -8.16 -48.13
N MET A 598 -32.99 -7.25 -48.09
CA MET A 598 -32.67 -6.43 -46.92
C MET A 598 -33.81 -5.43 -46.63
N GLU A 599 -34.39 -4.81 -47.67
CA GLU A 599 -35.55 -3.93 -47.52
C GLU A 599 -36.78 -4.68 -46.98
N GLU A 600 -37.11 -5.86 -47.53
CA GLU A 600 -38.19 -6.72 -47.02
C GLU A 600 -37.95 -7.16 -45.57
N ARG A 601 -36.71 -7.44 -45.20
CA ARG A 601 -36.36 -7.79 -43.81
C ARG A 601 -36.47 -6.60 -42.86
N CYS A 602 -36.10 -5.40 -43.28
CA CYS A 602 -36.28 -4.18 -42.50
C CYS A 602 -37.77 -3.90 -42.23
N VAL A 603 -38.63 -4.06 -43.24
CA VAL A 603 -40.08 -3.89 -43.06
C VAL A 603 -40.65 -4.91 -42.06
N PHE A 604 -40.21 -6.18 -42.17
CA PHE A 604 -40.60 -7.20 -41.21
C PHE A 604 -40.20 -6.85 -39.75
N LEU A 605 -38.96 -6.40 -39.55
CA LEU A 605 -38.48 -5.99 -38.23
C LEU A 605 -39.20 -4.74 -37.70
N GLU A 606 -39.58 -3.81 -38.57
CA GLU A 606 -40.37 -2.63 -38.23
C GLU A 606 -41.81 -2.99 -37.78
N GLU A 607 -42.39 -4.08 -38.27
CA GLU A 607 -43.70 -4.59 -37.82
C GLU A 607 -43.59 -5.44 -36.56
N GLU A 608 -42.49 -6.21 -36.38
CA GLU A 608 -42.31 -7.12 -35.25
C GLU A 608 -41.90 -6.37 -33.96
N THR A 609 -41.11 -5.30 -34.07
CA THR A 609 -40.68 -4.48 -32.92
C THR A 609 -41.85 -3.97 -32.07
N PRO A 610 -42.92 -3.35 -32.63
CA PRO A 610 -44.05 -2.90 -31.84
C PRO A 610 -44.86 -4.06 -31.21
N ARG A 611 -44.85 -5.25 -31.83
CA ARG A 611 -45.51 -6.45 -31.28
C ARG A 611 -44.80 -6.95 -30.04
N ILE A 612 -43.46 -6.98 -30.08
CA ILE A 612 -42.64 -7.39 -28.92
C ILE A 612 -42.78 -6.34 -27.80
N GLU A 613 -42.77 -5.04 -28.12
CA GLU A 613 -43.03 -3.97 -27.14
C GLU A 613 -44.38 -4.12 -26.45
N ALA A 614 -45.46 -4.42 -27.22
CA ALA A 614 -46.76 -4.65 -26.65
C ALA A 614 -46.83 -5.91 -25.78
N ALA A 615 -46.11 -6.98 -26.16
CA ALA A 615 -45.99 -8.19 -25.35
C ALA A 615 -45.25 -7.95 -24.04
N ILE A 616 -44.18 -7.14 -24.06
CA ILE A 616 -43.46 -6.73 -22.84
C ILE A 616 -44.38 -5.94 -21.92
N ALA A 617 -45.09 -4.93 -22.43
CA ALA A 617 -46.02 -4.12 -21.65
C ALA A 617 -47.11 -4.97 -21.00
N HIS A 618 -47.66 -5.94 -21.73
CA HIS A 618 -48.69 -6.87 -21.20
C HIS A 618 -48.09 -7.80 -20.11
N THR A 619 -46.89 -8.29 -20.30
CA THR A 619 -46.22 -9.14 -19.31
C THR A 619 -45.87 -8.35 -18.04
N GLU A 620 -45.46 -7.09 -18.17
CA GLU A 620 -45.20 -6.18 -17.04
C GLU A 620 -46.51 -5.82 -16.29
N GLU A 621 -47.61 -5.64 -16.98
CA GLU A 621 -48.92 -5.45 -16.35
C GLU A 621 -49.36 -6.69 -15.54
N GLN A 622 -49.13 -7.90 -16.08
CA GLN A 622 -49.35 -9.16 -15.35
C GLN A 622 -48.42 -9.33 -14.13
N LEU A 623 -47.18 -8.91 -14.23
CA LEU A 623 -46.22 -8.90 -13.10
C LEU A 623 -46.66 -7.94 -11.99
N GLY A 624 -47.40 -6.88 -12.29
CA GLY A 624 -47.98 -5.97 -11.30
C GLY A 624 -49.05 -6.61 -10.40
N VAL A 625 -49.61 -7.78 -10.79
CA VAL A 625 -50.58 -8.53 -10.00
C VAL A 625 -49.94 -9.80 -9.45
N TYR A 626 -49.68 -9.83 -8.14
CA TYR A 626 -49.10 -11.02 -7.50
C TYR A 626 -50.06 -12.19 -7.45
N VAL A 627 -49.75 -13.30 -8.12
CA VAL A 627 -50.57 -14.54 -8.14
C VAL A 627 -49.88 -15.64 -7.33
N SER A 628 -48.59 -15.96 -7.61
CA SER A 628 -47.80 -16.94 -6.88
C SER A 628 -46.32 -16.78 -7.20
N ALA A 629 -45.40 -17.22 -6.29
CA ALA A 629 -43.96 -17.13 -6.50
C ALA A 629 -43.48 -17.84 -7.79
N PRO A 630 -43.93 -19.07 -8.16
CA PRO A 630 -43.49 -19.71 -9.40
C PRO A 630 -44.01 -19.01 -10.64
N GLU A 631 -45.22 -18.44 -10.62
CA GLU A 631 -45.82 -17.70 -11.74
C GLU A 631 -45.09 -16.37 -11.95
N THR A 632 -44.76 -15.64 -10.88
CA THR A 632 -43.98 -14.41 -10.95
C THR A 632 -42.60 -14.65 -11.52
N ALA A 633 -41.93 -15.75 -11.13
CA ALA A 633 -40.61 -16.14 -11.69
C ALA A 633 -40.71 -16.46 -13.18
N ARG A 634 -41.80 -17.15 -13.62
CA ARG A 634 -42.05 -17.47 -15.03
C ARG A 634 -42.29 -16.22 -15.87
N LEU A 635 -43.13 -15.29 -15.37
CA LEU A 635 -43.42 -14.03 -16.05
C LEU A 635 -42.20 -13.12 -16.11
N SER A 636 -41.37 -13.09 -15.07
CA SER A 636 -40.11 -12.36 -15.08
C SER A 636 -39.12 -12.90 -16.13
N ALA A 637 -38.97 -14.23 -16.20
CA ALA A 637 -38.14 -14.86 -17.22
C ALA A 637 -38.65 -14.60 -18.65
N LEU A 638 -40.00 -14.59 -18.86
CA LEU A 638 -40.59 -14.28 -20.14
C LEU A 638 -40.39 -12.80 -20.52
N ALA A 639 -40.48 -11.87 -19.57
CA ALA A 639 -40.23 -10.45 -19.81
C ALA A 639 -38.76 -10.21 -20.19
N ASP A 640 -37.82 -10.89 -19.54
CA ASP A 640 -36.38 -10.79 -19.85
C ASP A 640 -36.06 -11.38 -21.23
N ASP A 641 -36.70 -12.50 -21.63
CA ASP A 641 -36.53 -13.08 -22.95
C ASP A 641 -37.08 -12.17 -24.06
N LEU A 642 -38.29 -11.59 -23.85
CA LEU A 642 -38.88 -10.62 -24.77
C LEU A 642 -38.02 -9.34 -24.90
N ARG A 643 -37.41 -8.87 -23.82
CA ARG A 643 -36.48 -7.74 -23.87
C ARG A 643 -35.22 -8.08 -24.66
N ALA A 644 -34.67 -9.28 -24.48
CA ALA A 644 -33.53 -9.76 -25.25
C ALA A 644 -33.86 -9.87 -26.76
N GLN A 645 -35.05 -10.36 -27.11
CA GLN A 645 -35.56 -10.41 -28.49
C GLN A 645 -35.71 -9.00 -29.08
N LEU A 646 -36.27 -8.05 -28.33
CA LEU A 646 -36.41 -6.66 -28.77
C LEU A 646 -35.04 -6.04 -29.09
N ILE A 647 -34.04 -6.27 -28.23
CA ILE A 647 -32.67 -5.79 -28.45
C ILE A 647 -32.09 -6.40 -29.71
N ALA A 648 -32.24 -7.71 -29.92
CA ALA A 648 -31.73 -8.40 -31.09
C ALA A 648 -32.37 -7.92 -32.38
N CYS A 649 -33.72 -7.79 -32.42
CA CYS A 649 -34.45 -7.28 -33.58
C CYS A 649 -34.06 -5.84 -33.90
N THR A 650 -33.88 -5.01 -32.90
CA THR A 650 -33.51 -3.60 -33.09
C THR A 650 -32.09 -3.49 -33.63
N ALA A 651 -31.16 -4.28 -33.11
CA ALA A 651 -29.76 -4.32 -33.59
C ALA A 651 -29.66 -4.83 -35.03
N GLU A 652 -30.39 -5.91 -35.37
CA GLU A 652 -30.46 -6.43 -36.74
C GLU A 652 -31.03 -5.38 -37.72
N TRP A 653 -32.10 -4.70 -37.33
CA TRP A 653 -32.70 -3.65 -38.12
C TRP A 653 -31.74 -2.47 -38.34
N GLU A 654 -31.02 -2.02 -37.29
CA GLU A 654 -30.02 -0.96 -37.39
C GLU A 654 -28.86 -1.34 -38.34
N ASP A 655 -28.38 -2.58 -38.27
CA ASP A 655 -27.28 -3.07 -39.11
C ASP A 655 -27.72 -3.19 -40.60
N LEU A 656 -28.95 -3.69 -40.86
CA LEU A 656 -29.51 -3.76 -42.20
C LEU A 656 -29.71 -2.38 -42.81
N MET A 657 -30.18 -1.42 -42.02
CA MET A 657 -30.36 -0.04 -42.47
C MET A 657 -29.04 0.62 -42.82
N LEU A 658 -27.98 0.38 -42.01
CA LEU A 658 -26.64 0.85 -42.27
C LEU A 658 -26.06 0.26 -43.59
N GLN A 659 -26.35 -1.02 -43.89
CA GLN A 659 -25.91 -1.69 -45.12
C GLN A 659 -26.68 -1.25 -46.36
N LEU A 660 -27.98 -0.93 -46.22
CA LEU A 660 -28.82 -0.45 -47.34
C LEU A 660 -28.47 0.97 -47.76
N GLU A 661 -27.89 1.76 -46.87
CA GLU A 661 -27.56 3.15 -47.15
C GLU A 661 -26.05 3.38 -47.44
N ALA A 662 -25.17 2.37 -47.23
CA ALA A 662 -23.78 2.41 -47.60
C ALA A 662 -23.54 2.06 -49.07
#